data_b951506cc62a72ee53bc474899f253d7
#
_entry.id   b951506cc62a72ee53bc474899f253d7
#
_cell.length_a   1.000
_cell.length_b   1.000
_cell.length_c   1.000
_cell.angle_alpha   90.00
_cell.angle_beta   90.00
_cell.angle_gamma   90.00
#
_symmetry.space_group_name_H-M   'P 1'
#
loop_
_entity.id
_entity.type
_entity.pdbx_description
1 polymer ?
#
loop_
_entity_poly.entity_id
_entity_poly.type
_entity_poly.pdbx_seq_one_letter_code
_entity_poly.pdbx_strand_id
1 'polypeptide(L)'
;MASAHGFLREATPMSISHSATSALIAKDPSFYDWARWLTNYSVPSAYHFADATQKWGETVKKNETAFNIAMDVQVPFFGYLKENAKMNAMFSSYMRNVASSEATSFKHMISGFDWGSLTPGSKVVDVGGSGGHGSRALASAFPGLTFVVQDLPDTIENAKLALSVDDAKLYEDRVSFMPHDFFTPQPVIDGDVYFLRMIIHDWPDETAITILTHLRDALKKPRARIVVMDTILPQPGTVSLLQERQLRVRDLTMMQVFNAKEREYDTWKTLVEKVGLRIINVQQPEGSNMGLLELGLADGAIEASHPVTNGHVKASSETSATNGVASVKSGVDESTSENFAVNGIHSTDKALTNGHPTSPAHTTDTNGVSARVSTRVNARNNLPVLIMGAGISGLCLAQFLHKHSIPFLVFERDPSSDHRPQGYRLKLEADAAAALRESLTPEVYDAFEASCAESAIGETDFDPISGSCIKSRAGGGLAGTQGLRASYTVDRSVFRRILMTGISERIHFGREIRRYEICEDNVQPYIIASFKDGAPVQGRFLVGADGTRSVIRKQLVPEHKFLDTGATCIYGKTNMTPELLARYPARALRWMTVAADRAPLIQSILIGDSPLTLLSEPIRFSRPKATISLPDDYVYWVLIGRKEMFTDATNTNEHGVNSEKAYNTESAQVSASQSIALTEEWHPDLRSLFELQDVSQASTMRVVSAPPKLPVWQPSACVTLLGDAVHAMSPCGGVGANVALRDAAELGRMLAGASSLKEDVAGPGHGVGDKMPNQAHMVKQIASFEDGLRKRAFGGIMRSFVGSKAMFGQKGFEELAVAEL
;
A
#
# COMPACT_ATOMS: atom_id res chain seq x y z
N MET A 1 -9.16 -3.08 3.53
CA MET A 1 -7.89 -3.63 2.98
C MET A 1 -7.68 -5.10 3.39
N ALA A 2 -7.61 -5.46 4.68
CA ALA A 2 -7.38 -6.85 5.10
C ALA A 2 -8.45 -7.82 4.57
N SER A 3 -9.72 -7.44 4.55
CA SER A 3 -10.81 -8.26 3.97
C SER A 3 -10.72 -8.33 2.45
N ALA A 4 -10.36 -7.23 1.78
CA ALA A 4 -10.22 -7.19 0.32
C ALA A 4 -9.09 -8.09 -0.21
N HIS A 5 -8.06 -8.34 0.62
CA HIS A 5 -6.96 -9.26 0.28
C HIS A 5 -7.15 -10.67 0.85
N GLY A 6 -8.34 -10.98 1.36
CA GLY A 6 -8.65 -12.31 1.91
C GLY A 6 -8.00 -12.62 3.26
N PHE A 7 -7.33 -11.64 3.89
CA PHE A 7 -6.73 -11.83 5.22
C PHE A 7 -7.78 -11.90 6.33
N LEU A 8 -8.85 -11.12 6.21
CA LEU A 8 -10.05 -11.22 7.03
C LEU A 8 -11.26 -11.53 6.14
N ARG A 9 -12.37 -11.94 6.74
CA ARG A 9 -13.66 -12.16 6.07
C ARG A 9 -14.68 -11.18 6.60
N GLU A 10 -15.46 -10.61 5.71
CA GLU A 10 -16.66 -9.85 6.04
C GLU A 10 -17.86 -10.60 5.46
N ALA A 11 -18.44 -11.50 6.26
CA ALA A 11 -19.53 -12.36 5.84
C ALA A 11 -20.85 -11.61 5.71
N THR A 12 -21.04 -10.59 6.54
CA THR A 12 -22.15 -9.64 6.50
C THR A 12 -21.58 -8.24 6.69
N PRO A 13 -22.19 -7.19 6.15
CA PRO A 13 -21.72 -5.82 6.33
C PRO A 13 -21.42 -5.50 7.79
N MET A 14 -20.25 -4.92 8.06
CA MET A 14 -19.73 -4.56 9.38
C MET A 14 -19.42 -5.73 10.33
N SER A 15 -19.53 -7.00 9.89
CA SER A 15 -19.17 -8.17 10.69
C SER A 15 -17.89 -8.80 10.15
N ILE A 16 -16.80 -8.57 10.86
CA ILE A 16 -15.48 -9.09 10.48
C ILE A 16 -15.20 -10.40 11.23
N SER A 17 -14.77 -11.41 10.50
CA SER A 17 -14.34 -12.70 11.02
C SER A 17 -12.96 -13.08 10.48
N HIS A 18 -12.34 -14.05 11.11
CA HIS A 18 -11.08 -14.59 10.61
C HIS A 18 -11.26 -15.34 9.28
N SER A 19 -10.34 -15.13 8.36
CA SER A 19 -10.05 -16.11 7.30
C SER A 19 -9.21 -17.25 7.89
N ALA A 20 -8.97 -18.31 7.11
CA ALA A 20 -8.07 -19.38 7.53
C ALA A 20 -6.67 -18.83 7.87
N THR A 21 -6.15 -17.92 7.04
CA THR A 21 -4.83 -17.30 7.23
C THR A 21 -4.74 -16.45 8.51
N SER A 22 -5.69 -15.57 8.74
CA SER A 22 -5.66 -14.73 9.95
C SER A 22 -5.97 -15.53 11.23
N ALA A 23 -6.80 -16.58 11.14
CA ALA A 23 -7.05 -17.50 12.25
C ALA A 23 -5.78 -18.29 12.61
N LEU A 24 -5.01 -18.73 11.61
CA LEU A 24 -3.74 -19.42 11.82
C LEU A 24 -2.75 -18.52 12.58
N ILE A 25 -2.55 -17.29 12.11
CA ILE A 25 -1.66 -16.33 12.76
C ILE A 25 -2.12 -15.99 14.19
N ALA A 26 -3.44 -15.91 14.42
CA ALA A 26 -3.97 -15.59 15.74
C ALA A 26 -3.90 -16.76 16.74
N LYS A 27 -3.91 -18.01 16.27
CA LYS A 27 -4.00 -19.21 17.11
C LYS A 27 -2.67 -19.95 17.28
N ASP A 28 -1.79 -19.85 16.30
CA ASP A 28 -0.50 -20.54 16.30
C ASP A 28 0.63 -19.54 16.57
N PRO A 29 1.32 -19.65 17.72
CA PRO A 29 2.41 -18.75 18.08
C PRO A 29 3.54 -18.74 17.04
N SER A 30 3.79 -19.84 16.34
CA SER A 30 4.86 -19.92 15.34
C SER A 30 4.54 -19.10 14.09
N PHE A 31 3.28 -19.11 13.64
CA PHE A 31 2.84 -18.26 12.53
C PHE A 31 2.67 -16.78 12.95
N TYR A 32 2.39 -16.53 14.21
CA TYR A 32 2.43 -15.18 14.77
C TYR A 32 3.86 -14.62 14.75
N ASP A 33 4.86 -15.40 15.19
CA ASP A 33 6.27 -15.04 15.12
C ASP A 33 6.73 -14.85 13.67
N TRP A 34 6.26 -15.70 12.74
CA TRP A 34 6.54 -15.55 11.31
C TRP A 34 6.02 -14.21 10.75
N ALA A 35 4.80 -13.83 11.06
CA ALA A 35 4.24 -12.55 10.65
C ALA A 35 5.03 -11.37 11.24
N ARG A 36 5.41 -11.48 12.52
CA ARG A 36 6.25 -10.46 13.19
C ARG A 36 7.65 -10.39 12.60
N TRP A 37 8.24 -11.53 12.24
CA TRP A 37 9.53 -11.57 11.55
C TRP A 37 9.48 -10.78 10.25
N LEU A 38 8.51 -11.06 9.41
CA LEU A 38 8.35 -10.36 8.14
C LEU A 38 8.16 -8.85 8.31
N THR A 39 7.32 -8.44 9.24
CA THR A 39 7.00 -7.01 9.43
C THR A 39 8.10 -6.21 10.12
N ASN A 40 8.82 -6.82 11.06
CA ASN A 40 9.79 -6.11 11.89
C ASN A 40 11.21 -6.16 11.34
N TYR A 41 11.53 -7.16 10.50
CA TYR A 41 12.89 -7.37 10.02
C TYR A 41 13.00 -7.48 8.51
N SER A 42 12.20 -8.34 7.86
CA SER A 42 12.31 -8.55 6.40
C SER A 42 11.86 -7.32 5.61
N VAL A 43 10.70 -6.73 5.93
CA VAL A 43 10.20 -5.53 5.25
C VAL A 43 11.09 -4.31 5.47
N PRO A 44 11.54 -3.98 6.69
CA PRO A 44 12.52 -2.90 6.88
C PRO A 44 13.83 -3.11 6.14
N SER A 45 14.38 -4.34 6.13
CA SER A 45 15.60 -4.64 5.37
C SER A 45 15.37 -4.44 3.86
N ALA A 46 14.24 -4.89 3.33
CA ALA A 46 13.90 -4.68 1.93
C ALA A 46 13.74 -3.17 1.59
N TYR A 47 13.19 -2.38 2.51
CA TYR A 47 13.07 -0.94 2.34
C TYR A 47 14.42 -0.24 2.22
N HIS A 48 15.40 -0.64 3.01
CA HIS A 48 16.75 -0.05 3.02
C HIS A 48 17.73 -0.69 2.03
N PHE A 49 17.26 -1.53 1.10
CA PHE A 49 18.14 -2.20 0.15
C PHE A 49 18.86 -1.22 -0.80
N ALA A 50 18.13 -0.24 -1.30
CA ALA A 50 18.70 0.81 -2.15
C ALA A 50 19.72 1.69 -1.38
N ASP A 51 19.41 2.02 -0.12
CA ASP A 51 20.29 2.82 0.75
C ASP A 51 21.62 2.06 1.02
N ALA A 52 21.55 0.76 1.24
CA ALA A 52 22.73 -0.09 1.42
C ALA A 52 23.59 -0.14 0.15
N THR A 53 22.95 -0.32 -1.01
CA THR A 53 23.63 -0.32 -2.30
C THR A 53 24.28 1.03 -2.60
N GLN A 54 23.61 2.12 -2.29
CA GLN A 54 24.16 3.47 -2.45
C GLN A 54 25.34 3.72 -1.52
N LYS A 55 25.27 3.23 -0.29
CA LYS A 55 26.29 3.47 0.75
C LYS A 55 27.56 2.66 0.54
N TRP A 56 27.42 1.38 0.14
CA TRP A 56 28.54 0.44 0.11
C TRP A 56 28.85 -0.17 -1.25
N GLY A 57 28.00 0.04 -2.26
CA GLY A 57 28.17 -0.54 -3.60
C GLY A 57 28.10 -2.09 -3.58
N GLU A 58 28.94 -2.71 -4.39
CA GLU A 58 29.11 -4.17 -4.44
C GLU A 58 30.01 -4.64 -3.30
N THR A 59 29.49 -4.69 -2.08
CA THR A 59 30.23 -5.20 -0.91
C THR A 59 29.88 -6.66 -0.62
N VAL A 60 30.86 -7.41 -0.12
CA VAL A 60 30.67 -8.79 0.37
C VAL A 60 30.75 -8.87 1.90
N LYS A 61 30.93 -7.74 2.57
CA LYS A 61 31.03 -7.71 4.02
C LYS A 61 29.68 -7.95 4.68
N LYS A 62 29.64 -8.85 5.63
CA LYS A 62 28.44 -9.32 6.32
C LYS A 62 27.75 -8.28 7.22
N ASN A 63 28.43 -7.18 7.54
CA ASN A 63 27.93 -6.06 8.35
C ASN A 63 27.69 -4.78 7.52
N GLU A 64 27.73 -4.86 6.20
CA GLU A 64 27.43 -3.77 5.28
C GLU A 64 26.17 -4.10 4.47
N THR A 65 25.10 -4.51 5.14
CA THR A 65 23.85 -5.02 4.54
C THR A 65 22.67 -4.08 4.77
N ALA A 66 21.62 -4.26 4.02
CA ALA A 66 20.36 -3.54 4.23
C ALA A 66 19.77 -3.82 5.62
N PHE A 67 19.96 -5.03 6.14
CA PHE A 67 19.59 -5.38 7.51
C PHE A 67 20.35 -4.51 8.53
N ASN A 68 21.64 -4.27 8.32
CA ASN A 68 22.45 -3.43 9.22
C ASN A 68 21.96 -1.98 9.27
N ILE A 69 21.51 -1.43 8.13
CA ILE A 69 20.89 -0.09 8.10
C ILE A 69 19.54 -0.13 8.80
N ALA A 70 18.68 -1.09 8.46
CA ALA A 70 17.33 -1.19 8.98
C ALA A 70 17.27 -1.35 10.50
N MET A 71 18.23 -2.07 11.08
CA MET A 71 18.29 -2.35 12.52
C MET A 71 19.24 -1.39 13.28
N ASP A 72 19.96 -0.53 12.57
CA ASP A 72 20.98 0.38 13.10
C ASP A 72 22.05 -0.38 13.91
N VAL A 73 22.60 -1.45 13.31
CA VAL A 73 23.59 -2.31 13.97
C VAL A 73 24.84 -2.47 13.12
N GLN A 74 25.98 -2.69 13.80
CA GLN A 74 27.29 -2.85 13.16
C GLN A 74 27.77 -4.31 13.10
N VAL A 75 27.07 -5.22 13.76
CA VAL A 75 27.42 -6.65 13.79
C VAL A 75 26.70 -7.40 12.65
N PRO A 76 27.29 -8.48 12.11
CA PRO A 76 26.60 -9.33 11.16
C PRO A 76 25.32 -9.95 11.72
N PHE A 77 24.40 -10.36 10.83
CA PHE A 77 23.09 -10.88 11.20
C PHE A 77 23.13 -11.98 12.29
N PHE A 78 23.94 -13.01 12.12
CA PHE A 78 24.05 -14.09 13.11
C PHE A 78 24.68 -13.62 14.43
N GLY A 79 25.59 -12.64 14.39
CA GLY A 79 26.10 -11.98 15.58
C GLY A 79 25.00 -11.25 16.35
N TYR A 80 24.14 -10.53 15.63
CA TYR A 80 23.00 -9.84 16.22
C TYR A 80 21.98 -10.82 16.84
N LEU A 81 21.73 -11.97 16.20
CA LEU A 81 20.88 -13.01 16.77
C LEU A 81 21.46 -13.55 18.09
N LYS A 82 22.78 -13.75 18.16
CA LYS A 82 23.47 -14.22 19.36
C LYS A 82 23.30 -13.23 20.52
N GLU A 83 23.36 -11.95 20.27
CA GLU A 83 23.21 -10.90 21.28
C GLU A 83 21.73 -10.63 21.65
N ASN A 84 20.77 -11.12 20.84
CA ASN A 84 19.34 -10.84 21.01
C ASN A 84 18.52 -12.13 21.09
N ALA A 85 18.42 -12.70 22.28
CA ALA A 85 17.73 -13.98 22.53
C ALA A 85 16.26 -14.00 22.05
N LYS A 86 15.53 -12.87 22.20
CA LYS A 86 14.14 -12.76 21.75
C LYS A 86 14.03 -12.82 20.22
N MET A 87 14.92 -12.15 19.51
CA MET A 87 14.96 -12.18 18.06
C MET A 87 15.40 -13.58 17.58
N ASN A 88 16.40 -14.19 18.23
CA ASN A 88 16.84 -15.53 17.91
C ASN A 88 15.70 -16.57 18.03
N ALA A 89 14.91 -16.50 19.10
CA ALA A 89 13.75 -17.36 19.27
C ALA A 89 12.70 -17.15 18.17
N MET A 90 12.43 -15.90 17.78
CA MET A 90 11.52 -15.56 16.71
C MET A 90 12.05 -16.03 15.34
N PHE A 91 13.34 -15.86 15.06
CA PHE A 91 13.98 -16.36 13.84
C PHE A 91 13.93 -17.88 13.76
N SER A 92 14.20 -18.57 14.86
CA SER A 92 14.10 -20.03 14.92
C SER A 92 12.67 -20.52 14.66
N SER A 93 11.66 -19.77 15.16
CA SER A 93 10.25 -20.04 14.89
C SER A 93 9.90 -19.80 13.41
N TYR A 94 10.39 -18.70 12.81
CA TYR A 94 10.27 -18.40 11.39
C TYR A 94 10.88 -19.50 10.52
N MET A 95 12.09 -19.94 10.83
CA MET A 95 12.79 -20.99 10.05
C MET A 95 12.10 -22.35 10.14
N ARG A 96 11.48 -22.69 11.29
CA ARG A 96 10.65 -23.92 11.40
C ARG A 96 9.46 -23.86 10.42
N ASN A 97 8.79 -22.73 10.32
CA ASN A 97 7.69 -22.56 9.36
C ASN A 97 8.16 -22.60 7.90
N VAL A 98 9.32 -22.01 7.60
CA VAL A 98 9.94 -22.12 6.27
C VAL A 98 10.21 -23.60 5.95
N ALA A 99 10.81 -24.34 6.87
CA ALA A 99 11.15 -25.75 6.67
C ALA A 99 9.91 -26.67 6.56
N SER A 100 8.77 -26.27 7.14
CA SER A 100 7.51 -27.05 7.08
C SER A 100 6.67 -26.71 5.85
N SER A 101 7.03 -25.69 5.06
CA SER A 101 6.30 -25.35 3.83
C SER A 101 6.48 -26.46 2.77
N GLU A 102 5.46 -26.65 1.93
CA GLU A 102 5.47 -27.68 0.90
C GLU A 102 6.73 -27.64 0.01
N ALA A 103 7.10 -26.46 -0.43
CA ALA A 103 8.22 -26.25 -1.35
C ALA A 103 9.63 -26.44 -0.72
N THR A 104 9.73 -26.48 0.60
CA THR A 104 10.99 -26.64 1.35
C THR A 104 10.92 -27.81 2.33
N SER A 105 9.90 -28.65 2.22
CA SER A 105 9.64 -29.79 3.10
C SER A 105 10.79 -30.80 3.11
N PHE A 106 10.99 -31.45 4.26
CA PHE A 106 11.96 -32.55 4.41
C PHE A 106 11.70 -33.73 3.48
N LYS A 107 10.47 -33.91 2.95
CA LYS A 107 10.18 -34.97 1.97
C LYS A 107 11.08 -34.87 0.72
N HIS A 108 11.40 -33.63 0.28
CA HIS A 108 12.27 -33.40 -0.87
C HIS A 108 13.74 -33.79 -0.59
N MET A 109 14.17 -33.65 0.66
CA MET A 109 15.48 -34.13 1.09
C MET A 109 15.53 -35.68 1.07
N ILE A 110 14.46 -36.31 1.56
CA ILE A 110 14.34 -37.79 1.62
C ILE A 110 14.32 -38.39 0.20
N SER A 111 13.62 -37.77 -0.75
CA SER A 111 13.48 -38.25 -2.11
C SER A 111 14.55 -37.76 -3.09
N GLY A 112 15.29 -36.71 -2.73
CA GLY A 112 16.18 -35.97 -3.63
C GLY A 112 17.61 -36.53 -3.72
N PHE A 113 17.96 -37.51 -2.92
CA PHE A 113 19.24 -38.23 -3.00
C PHE A 113 18.97 -39.71 -2.73
N ASP A 114 19.77 -40.60 -3.33
CA ASP A 114 19.62 -42.05 -3.14
C ASP A 114 20.27 -42.52 -1.84
N TRP A 115 19.65 -42.13 -0.70
CA TRP A 115 20.09 -42.58 0.63
C TRP A 115 20.04 -44.10 0.81
N GLY A 116 19.20 -44.78 0.05
CA GLY A 116 19.01 -46.25 0.11
C GLY A 116 20.16 -47.00 -0.48
N SER A 117 21.00 -46.39 -1.35
CA SER A 117 22.19 -47.00 -1.91
C SER A 117 23.40 -47.04 -0.96
N LEU A 118 23.32 -46.29 0.16
CA LEU A 118 24.35 -46.28 1.18
C LEU A 118 24.33 -47.60 1.99
N THR A 119 25.50 -48.14 2.28
CA THR A 119 25.60 -49.36 3.08
C THR A 119 25.13 -49.13 4.51
N PRO A 120 24.51 -50.14 5.15
CA PRO A 120 24.14 -50.04 6.58
C PRO A 120 25.38 -49.68 7.43
N GLY A 121 25.19 -48.70 8.33
CA GLY A 121 26.25 -48.11 9.14
C GLY A 121 26.95 -46.90 8.51
N SER A 122 26.58 -46.51 7.27
CA SER A 122 27.14 -45.31 6.66
C SER A 122 26.85 -44.09 7.51
N LYS A 123 27.84 -43.19 7.58
CA LYS A 123 27.82 -41.98 8.40
C LYS A 123 27.49 -40.74 7.55
N VAL A 124 26.42 -40.04 7.92
CA VAL A 124 26.04 -38.76 7.34
C VAL A 124 26.42 -37.67 8.32
N VAL A 125 27.18 -36.69 7.87
CA VAL A 125 27.57 -35.50 8.63
C VAL A 125 26.67 -34.34 8.17
N ASP A 126 25.77 -33.90 9.03
CA ASP A 126 24.84 -32.79 8.77
C ASP A 126 25.49 -31.47 9.21
N VAL A 127 26.11 -30.78 8.25
CA VAL A 127 26.94 -29.60 8.46
C VAL A 127 26.08 -28.36 8.51
N GLY A 128 26.00 -27.69 9.67
CA GLY A 128 25.06 -26.63 9.93
C GLY A 128 23.63 -27.15 10.20
N GLY A 129 23.51 -28.35 10.76
CA GLY A 129 22.25 -29.09 10.93
C GLY A 129 21.31 -28.53 12.02
N SER A 130 21.69 -27.43 12.69
CA SER A 130 20.89 -26.74 13.71
C SER A 130 20.33 -27.70 14.79
N GLY A 131 19.02 -27.76 14.99
CA GLY A 131 18.37 -28.65 15.93
C GLY A 131 18.30 -30.13 15.51
N GLY A 132 18.95 -30.55 14.41
CA GLY A 132 19.01 -31.92 13.91
C GLY A 132 17.67 -32.48 13.37
N HIS A 133 16.72 -31.61 13.02
CA HIS A 133 15.39 -32.02 12.53
C HIS A 133 15.52 -32.78 11.19
N GLY A 134 16.40 -32.33 10.29
CA GLY A 134 16.69 -32.99 9.02
C GLY A 134 17.28 -34.37 9.23
N SER A 135 18.33 -34.47 10.05
CA SER A 135 18.98 -35.74 10.40
C SER A 135 17.99 -36.73 11.04
N ARG A 136 17.09 -36.30 11.93
CA ARG A 136 16.08 -37.18 12.51
C ARG A 136 15.06 -37.66 11.48
N ALA A 137 14.65 -36.80 10.55
CA ALA A 137 13.76 -37.19 9.46
C ALA A 137 14.42 -38.26 8.55
N LEU A 138 15.70 -38.09 8.22
CA LEU A 138 16.46 -39.10 7.48
C LEU A 138 16.68 -40.39 8.30
N ALA A 139 16.99 -40.28 9.59
CA ALA A 139 17.17 -41.45 10.47
C ALA A 139 15.89 -42.27 10.62
N SER A 140 14.74 -41.63 10.58
CA SER A 140 13.42 -42.31 10.57
C SER A 140 13.16 -43.02 9.24
N ALA A 141 13.48 -42.35 8.11
CA ALA A 141 13.27 -42.94 6.77
C ALA A 141 14.28 -44.04 6.41
N PHE A 142 15.51 -43.92 6.93
CA PHE A 142 16.64 -44.83 6.61
C PHE A 142 17.27 -45.38 7.91
N PRO A 143 16.70 -46.44 8.51
CA PRO A 143 17.16 -46.98 9.79
C PRO A 143 18.60 -47.51 9.84
N GLY A 144 19.17 -47.80 8.67
CA GLY A 144 20.56 -48.27 8.55
C GLY A 144 21.64 -47.19 8.63
N LEU A 145 21.27 -45.91 8.64
CA LEU A 145 22.24 -44.82 8.60
C LEU A 145 22.48 -44.21 10.00
N THR A 146 23.68 -43.65 10.17
CA THR A 146 24.08 -42.88 11.37
C THR A 146 24.36 -41.43 11.03
N PHE A 147 24.14 -40.52 11.97
CA PHE A 147 24.17 -39.08 11.74
C PHE A 147 25.03 -38.36 12.78
N VAL A 148 25.81 -37.39 12.32
CA VAL A 148 26.53 -36.44 13.17
C VAL A 148 26.03 -35.04 12.80
N VAL A 149 25.20 -34.43 13.66
CA VAL A 149 24.72 -33.09 13.50
C VAL A 149 25.78 -32.12 14.00
N GLN A 150 26.26 -31.24 13.15
CA GLN A 150 27.26 -30.21 13.46
C GLN A 150 26.67 -28.82 13.37
N ASP A 151 26.91 -27.98 14.38
CA ASP A 151 26.62 -26.56 14.40
C ASP A 151 27.46 -25.87 15.48
N LEU A 152 27.33 -24.56 15.62
CA LEU A 152 28.01 -23.79 16.64
C LEU A 152 27.67 -24.31 18.06
N PRO A 153 28.61 -24.17 19.04
CA PRO A 153 28.44 -24.72 20.39
C PRO A 153 27.11 -24.40 21.05
N ASP A 154 26.70 -23.12 21.02
CA ASP A 154 25.45 -22.65 21.63
C ASP A 154 24.22 -23.28 20.95
N THR A 155 24.25 -23.47 19.63
CA THR A 155 23.18 -24.12 18.83
C THR A 155 23.06 -25.59 19.21
N ILE A 156 24.18 -26.30 19.33
CA ILE A 156 24.21 -27.73 19.71
C ILE A 156 23.73 -27.93 21.15
N GLU A 157 24.10 -27.06 22.08
CA GLU A 157 23.62 -27.12 23.46
C GLU A 157 22.09 -26.93 23.52
N ASN A 158 21.58 -25.92 22.83
CA ASN A 158 20.14 -25.68 22.74
C ASN A 158 19.40 -26.84 22.04
N ALA A 159 19.99 -27.44 21.00
CA ALA A 159 19.43 -28.60 20.33
C ALA A 159 19.27 -29.80 21.27
N LYS A 160 20.30 -30.08 22.08
CA LYS A 160 20.27 -31.16 23.10
C LYS A 160 19.23 -30.90 24.18
N LEU A 161 19.10 -29.67 24.65
CA LEU A 161 18.09 -29.28 25.66
C LEU A 161 16.66 -29.34 25.13
N ALA A 162 16.47 -29.11 23.82
CA ALA A 162 15.16 -29.14 23.18
C ALA A 162 14.68 -30.54 22.78
N LEU A 163 15.53 -31.57 22.87
CA LEU A 163 15.15 -32.95 22.59
C LEU A 163 14.15 -33.47 23.62
N SER A 164 13.04 -34.03 23.16
CA SER A 164 12.14 -34.78 24.04
C SER A 164 12.84 -36.05 24.54
N VAL A 165 12.43 -36.53 25.71
CA VAL A 165 12.98 -37.78 26.29
C VAL A 165 12.76 -38.96 25.31
N ASP A 166 11.62 -38.98 24.63
CA ASP A 166 11.28 -40.03 23.67
C ASP A 166 12.14 -39.95 22.40
N ASP A 167 12.36 -38.75 21.86
CA ASP A 167 13.25 -38.53 20.71
C ASP A 167 14.70 -38.86 21.08
N ALA A 168 15.18 -38.43 22.23
CA ALA A 168 16.53 -38.72 22.67
C ALA A 168 16.74 -40.23 22.71
N LYS A 169 15.81 -41.00 23.29
CA LYS A 169 15.88 -42.46 23.35
C LYS A 169 15.75 -43.15 22.00
N LEU A 170 14.90 -42.61 21.09
CA LEU A 170 14.66 -43.19 19.75
C LEU A 170 15.90 -43.09 18.85
N TYR A 171 16.69 -42.07 19.01
CA TYR A 171 17.85 -41.79 18.15
C TYR A 171 19.21 -41.89 18.88
N GLU A 172 19.26 -42.34 20.16
CA GLU A 172 20.45 -42.35 21.02
C GLU A 172 21.69 -42.93 20.35
N ASP A 173 21.54 -44.07 19.65
CA ASP A 173 22.63 -44.78 18.98
C ASP A 173 22.91 -44.30 17.56
N ARG A 174 22.09 -43.43 16.99
CA ARG A 174 22.15 -43.12 15.56
C ARG A 174 22.30 -41.65 15.23
N VAL A 175 21.92 -40.75 16.11
CA VAL A 175 22.05 -39.31 15.89
C VAL A 175 22.85 -38.69 17.03
N SER A 176 24.02 -38.21 16.73
CA SER A 176 24.93 -37.56 17.66
C SER A 176 25.03 -36.04 17.34
N PHE A 177 25.35 -35.23 18.34
CA PHE A 177 25.48 -33.77 18.21
C PHE A 177 26.90 -33.34 18.55
N MET A 178 27.58 -32.67 17.60
CA MET A 178 28.96 -32.24 17.70
C MET A 178 29.10 -30.75 17.48
N PRO A 179 29.63 -29.98 18.45
CA PRO A 179 29.98 -28.58 18.20
C PRO A 179 31.08 -28.46 17.15
N HIS A 180 30.84 -27.69 16.08
CA HIS A 180 31.82 -27.46 15.03
C HIS A 180 31.51 -26.17 14.26
N ASP A 181 32.54 -25.38 14.00
CA ASP A 181 32.49 -24.23 13.10
C ASP A 181 32.99 -24.67 11.72
N PHE A 182 32.13 -24.70 10.71
CA PHE A 182 32.48 -25.16 9.36
C PHE A 182 33.50 -24.25 8.62
N PHE A 183 33.90 -23.11 9.20
CA PHE A 183 35.06 -22.33 8.75
C PHE A 183 36.40 -22.88 9.23
N THR A 184 36.37 -23.93 10.01
CA THR A 184 37.55 -24.64 10.45
C THR A 184 37.64 -26.02 9.77
N PRO A 185 38.80 -26.68 9.72
CA PRO A 185 38.93 -28.00 9.13
C PRO A 185 37.91 -29.00 9.69
N GLN A 186 37.24 -29.75 8.83
CA GLN A 186 36.25 -30.75 9.19
C GLN A 186 36.82 -31.86 10.07
N PRO A 187 36.41 -32.02 11.34
CA PRO A 187 36.96 -33.01 12.26
C PRO A 187 36.50 -34.45 11.95
N VAL A 188 35.33 -34.62 11.33
CA VAL A 188 34.84 -35.95 10.95
C VAL A 188 35.34 -36.27 9.55
N ILE A 189 36.38 -37.07 9.44
CA ILE A 189 37.05 -37.44 8.15
C ILE A 189 36.63 -38.80 7.63
N ASP A 190 35.78 -39.52 8.34
CA ASP A 190 35.25 -40.85 8.00
C ASP A 190 33.75 -40.81 7.61
N GLY A 191 33.22 -39.60 7.27
CA GLY A 191 31.89 -39.44 6.73
C GLY A 191 31.73 -40.07 5.35
N ASP A 192 30.59 -40.68 5.08
CA ASP A 192 30.23 -41.19 3.76
C ASP A 192 29.49 -40.10 2.96
N VAL A 193 28.70 -39.26 3.66
CA VAL A 193 28.04 -38.09 3.08
C VAL A 193 28.22 -36.90 4.00
N TYR A 194 28.66 -35.76 3.45
CA TYR A 194 28.60 -34.44 4.11
C TYR A 194 27.43 -33.68 3.52
N PHE A 195 26.39 -33.48 4.33
CA PHE A 195 25.15 -32.89 3.89
C PHE A 195 25.05 -31.46 4.38
N LEU A 196 24.72 -30.54 3.47
CA LEU A 196 24.45 -29.13 3.77
C LEU A 196 23.08 -28.76 3.23
N ARG A 197 22.21 -28.21 4.07
CA ARG A 197 20.88 -27.80 3.64
C ARG A 197 20.63 -26.35 4.04
N MET A 198 20.44 -25.47 3.04
CA MET A 198 20.24 -24.03 3.24
C MET A 198 21.43 -23.41 4.00
N ILE A 199 22.65 -23.72 3.54
CA ILE A 199 23.89 -23.23 4.17
C ILE A 199 24.70 -22.38 3.19
N ILE A 200 25.03 -22.91 2.00
CA ILE A 200 25.98 -22.25 1.09
C ILE A 200 25.39 -20.94 0.53
N HIS A 201 24.08 -20.85 0.40
CA HIS A 201 23.42 -19.66 -0.10
C HIS A 201 23.53 -18.44 0.85
N ASP A 202 23.80 -18.65 2.13
CA ASP A 202 24.01 -17.56 3.10
C ASP A 202 25.40 -16.92 3.00
N TRP A 203 26.28 -17.44 2.11
CA TRP A 203 27.67 -17.06 2.07
C TRP A 203 28.11 -16.57 0.69
N PRO A 204 28.85 -15.43 0.62
CA PRO A 204 29.53 -14.99 -0.61
C PRO A 204 30.47 -16.08 -1.16
N ASP A 205 30.80 -16.00 -2.45
CA ASP A 205 31.56 -17.04 -3.14
C ASP A 205 32.92 -17.36 -2.47
N GLU A 206 33.63 -16.34 -1.99
CA GLU A 206 34.92 -16.50 -1.28
C GLU A 206 34.79 -17.33 0.00
N THR A 207 33.76 -17.07 0.76
CA THR A 207 33.46 -17.74 2.03
C THR A 207 32.91 -19.18 1.77
N ALA A 208 32.07 -19.32 0.74
CA ALA A 208 31.56 -20.61 0.29
C ALA A 208 32.71 -21.55 -0.17
N ILE A 209 33.72 -20.98 -0.86
CA ILE A 209 34.96 -21.69 -1.23
C ILE A 209 35.68 -22.26 0.00
N THR A 210 35.77 -21.49 1.08
CA THR A 210 36.41 -21.96 2.33
C THR A 210 35.68 -23.18 2.92
N ILE A 211 34.32 -23.08 3.02
CA ILE A 211 33.51 -24.19 3.53
C ILE A 211 33.70 -25.46 2.67
N LEU A 212 33.54 -25.32 1.35
CA LEU A 212 33.66 -26.43 0.42
C LEU A 212 35.08 -27.01 0.40
N THR A 213 36.11 -26.19 0.62
CA THR A 213 37.52 -26.67 0.73
C THR A 213 37.70 -27.56 1.93
N HIS A 214 37.18 -27.18 3.11
CA HIS A 214 37.29 -28.04 4.31
C HIS A 214 36.54 -29.37 4.14
N LEU A 215 35.40 -29.35 3.44
CA LEU A 215 34.63 -30.56 3.16
C LEU A 215 35.33 -31.46 2.09
N ARG A 216 35.89 -30.84 1.03
CA ARG A 216 36.71 -31.56 0.06
C ARG A 216 37.86 -32.30 0.74
N ASP A 217 38.55 -31.63 1.65
CA ASP A 217 39.70 -32.21 2.35
C ASP A 217 39.30 -33.33 3.31
N ALA A 218 38.02 -33.39 3.71
CA ALA A 218 37.47 -34.48 4.51
C ALA A 218 36.99 -35.69 3.68
N LEU A 219 36.94 -35.62 2.35
CA LEU A 219 36.57 -36.74 1.48
C LEU A 219 37.71 -37.79 1.40
N LYS A 220 37.86 -38.59 2.45
CA LYS A 220 38.94 -39.63 2.52
C LYS A 220 38.48 -40.99 2.03
N LYS A 221 37.18 -41.29 2.03
CA LYS A 221 36.63 -42.51 1.52
C LYS A 221 36.43 -42.47 0.00
N PRO A 222 36.67 -43.55 -0.77
CA PRO A 222 36.57 -43.54 -2.23
C PRO A 222 35.20 -43.11 -2.80
N ARG A 223 34.14 -43.36 -2.03
CA ARG A 223 32.74 -43.04 -2.41
C ARG A 223 32.11 -41.92 -1.56
N ALA A 224 32.92 -41.21 -0.77
CA ALA A 224 32.40 -40.08 0.01
C ALA A 224 31.91 -38.98 -0.91
N ARG A 225 30.81 -38.30 -0.49
CA ARG A 225 30.13 -37.25 -1.25
C ARG A 225 29.88 -36.03 -0.38
N ILE A 226 29.83 -34.88 -1.02
CA ILE A 226 29.16 -33.71 -0.46
C ILE A 226 27.80 -33.60 -1.15
N VAL A 227 26.73 -33.45 -0.39
CA VAL A 227 25.37 -33.22 -0.91
C VAL A 227 24.91 -31.85 -0.42
N VAL A 228 24.73 -30.93 -1.36
CA VAL A 228 24.24 -29.57 -1.05
C VAL A 228 22.78 -29.47 -1.49
N MET A 229 21.90 -29.10 -0.57
CA MET A 229 20.49 -28.84 -0.84
C MET A 229 20.19 -27.35 -0.67
N ASP A 230 20.27 -26.59 -1.75
CA ASP A 230 20.03 -25.16 -1.83
C ASP A 230 19.15 -24.81 -3.03
N THR A 231 18.73 -23.56 -3.13
CA THR A 231 18.04 -23.07 -4.33
C THR A 231 19.00 -23.09 -5.51
N ILE A 232 18.60 -23.73 -6.60
CA ILE A 232 19.24 -23.60 -7.91
C ILE A 232 18.35 -22.69 -8.74
N LEU A 233 18.82 -21.47 -8.99
CA LEU A 233 18.03 -20.51 -9.77
C LEU A 233 17.86 -21.00 -11.22
N PRO A 234 16.62 -21.08 -11.71
CA PRO A 234 16.37 -21.40 -13.11
C PRO A 234 16.78 -20.24 -14.01
N GLN A 235 17.07 -20.55 -15.27
CA GLN A 235 17.24 -19.51 -16.29
C GLN A 235 15.91 -18.73 -16.47
N PRO A 236 15.97 -17.41 -16.70
CA PRO A 236 14.78 -16.60 -16.88
C PRO A 236 13.82 -17.17 -17.92
N GLY A 237 12.53 -17.27 -17.56
CA GLY A 237 11.50 -17.76 -18.45
C GLY A 237 11.39 -19.28 -18.59
N THR A 238 12.18 -20.08 -17.87
CA THR A 238 12.12 -21.56 -17.92
C THR A 238 11.11 -22.18 -16.96
N VAL A 239 10.63 -21.39 -16.00
CA VAL A 239 9.59 -21.76 -15.02
C VAL A 239 8.43 -20.78 -15.06
N SER A 240 7.34 -21.07 -14.37
CA SER A 240 6.21 -20.14 -14.31
C SER A 240 6.64 -18.81 -13.67
N LEU A 241 6.06 -17.69 -14.11
CA LEU A 241 6.34 -16.35 -13.56
C LEU A 241 6.13 -16.28 -12.04
N LEU A 242 5.17 -17.03 -11.50
CA LEU A 242 4.91 -17.10 -10.08
C LEU A 242 6.09 -17.76 -9.34
N GLN A 243 6.56 -18.87 -9.86
CA GLN A 243 7.70 -19.61 -9.30
C GLN A 243 9.00 -18.81 -9.44
N GLU A 244 9.26 -18.22 -10.60
CA GLU A 244 10.43 -17.37 -10.82
C GLU A 244 10.44 -16.20 -9.85
N ARG A 245 9.31 -15.51 -9.69
CA ARG A 245 9.16 -14.42 -8.72
C ARG A 245 9.49 -14.85 -7.29
N GLN A 246 9.03 -16.01 -6.85
CA GLN A 246 9.30 -16.53 -5.52
C GLN A 246 10.81 -16.79 -5.32
N LEU A 247 11.46 -17.39 -6.30
CA LEU A 247 12.89 -17.70 -6.26
C LEU A 247 13.74 -16.42 -6.29
N ARG A 248 13.39 -15.43 -7.13
CA ARG A 248 14.11 -14.14 -7.19
C ARG A 248 13.91 -13.29 -5.92
N VAL A 249 12.74 -13.38 -5.26
CA VAL A 249 12.55 -12.74 -3.94
C VAL A 249 13.46 -13.36 -2.88
N ARG A 250 13.69 -14.68 -2.92
CA ARG A 250 14.64 -15.32 -2.01
C ARG A 250 16.07 -14.86 -2.28
N ASP A 251 16.47 -14.78 -3.54
CA ASP A 251 17.77 -14.26 -3.95
C ASP A 251 18.01 -12.84 -3.41
N LEU A 252 17.04 -11.94 -3.60
CA LEU A 252 17.09 -10.59 -3.03
C LEU A 252 17.17 -10.62 -1.50
N THR A 253 16.51 -11.57 -0.83
CA THR A 253 16.59 -11.70 0.63
C THR A 253 18.01 -12.08 1.08
N MET A 254 18.67 -12.98 0.36
CA MET A 254 20.07 -13.33 0.65
C MET A 254 20.99 -12.11 0.50
N MET A 255 20.78 -11.30 -0.52
CA MET A 255 21.52 -10.06 -0.72
C MET A 255 21.25 -9.02 0.38
N GLN A 256 19.99 -8.81 0.77
CA GLN A 256 19.58 -7.82 1.77
C GLN A 256 20.12 -8.10 3.18
N VAL A 257 20.30 -9.36 3.54
CA VAL A 257 20.64 -9.78 4.90
C VAL A 257 22.09 -10.27 5.02
N PHE A 258 22.62 -10.91 3.99
CA PHE A 258 23.88 -11.63 4.04
C PHE A 258 24.94 -11.14 3.04
N ASN A 259 24.61 -10.22 2.13
CA ASN A 259 25.43 -9.90 0.96
C ASN A 259 25.83 -11.19 0.18
N ALA A 260 24.94 -12.14 0.13
CA ALA A 260 25.06 -13.43 -0.51
C ALA A 260 24.00 -13.60 -1.60
N LYS A 261 23.92 -14.73 -2.24
CA LYS A 261 23.04 -14.94 -3.39
C LYS A 261 22.58 -16.39 -3.52
N GLU A 262 21.40 -16.61 -4.07
CA GLU A 262 21.03 -17.86 -4.68
C GLU A 262 21.80 -18.01 -6.02
N ARG A 263 22.17 -19.23 -6.41
CA ARG A 263 23.06 -19.45 -7.57
C ARG A 263 22.37 -20.21 -8.68
N GLU A 264 22.62 -19.80 -9.92
CA GLU A 264 22.27 -20.57 -11.11
C GLU A 264 23.24 -21.77 -11.27
N TYR A 265 22.86 -22.77 -12.05
CA TYR A 265 23.67 -23.99 -12.24
C TYR A 265 25.12 -23.71 -12.68
N ASP A 266 25.32 -22.79 -13.63
CA ASP A 266 26.67 -22.47 -14.12
C ASP A 266 27.51 -21.76 -13.07
N THR A 267 26.89 -20.98 -12.20
CA THR A 267 27.56 -20.36 -11.04
C THR A 267 27.96 -21.42 -10.02
N TRP A 268 27.06 -22.37 -9.72
CA TRP A 268 27.38 -23.53 -8.87
C TRP A 268 28.54 -24.33 -9.45
N LYS A 269 28.52 -24.64 -10.73
CA LYS A 269 29.58 -25.39 -11.43
C LYS A 269 30.93 -24.70 -11.29
N THR A 270 30.98 -23.39 -11.58
CA THR A 270 32.20 -22.57 -11.45
C THR A 270 32.72 -22.55 -10.00
N LEU A 271 31.85 -22.43 -9.01
CA LEU A 271 32.21 -22.42 -7.59
C LEU A 271 32.82 -23.74 -7.16
N VAL A 272 32.19 -24.86 -7.53
CA VAL A 272 32.61 -26.23 -7.21
C VAL A 272 33.95 -26.58 -7.87
N GLU A 273 34.13 -26.21 -9.14
CA GLU A 273 35.36 -26.47 -9.88
C GLU A 273 36.56 -25.68 -9.29
N LYS A 274 36.36 -24.46 -8.78
CA LYS A 274 37.43 -23.68 -8.13
C LYS A 274 38.06 -24.39 -6.92
N VAL A 275 37.32 -25.26 -6.25
CA VAL A 275 37.81 -26.00 -5.08
C VAL A 275 38.26 -27.42 -5.42
N GLY A 276 38.36 -27.79 -6.70
CA GLY A 276 38.78 -29.15 -7.12
C GLY A 276 37.71 -30.22 -6.90
N LEU A 277 36.44 -29.82 -6.84
CA LEU A 277 35.27 -30.69 -6.84
C LEU A 277 34.61 -30.71 -8.21
N ARG A 278 33.75 -31.67 -8.47
CA ARG A 278 32.86 -31.71 -9.63
C ARG A 278 31.43 -32.04 -9.22
N ILE A 279 30.47 -31.55 -9.96
CA ILE A 279 29.08 -31.94 -9.81
C ILE A 279 28.90 -33.30 -10.48
N ILE A 280 28.49 -34.31 -9.71
CA ILE A 280 28.23 -35.68 -10.17
C ILE A 280 26.80 -35.77 -10.67
N ASN A 281 25.86 -35.24 -9.90
CA ASN A 281 24.45 -35.30 -10.19
C ASN A 281 23.74 -34.04 -9.66
N VAL A 282 22.64 -33.67 -10.31
CA VAL A 282 21.72 -32.61 -9.85
C VAL A 282 20.31 -33.16 -9.91
N GLN A 283 19.62 -33.12 -8.80
CA GLN A 283 18.22 -33.51 -8.73
C GLN A 283 17.36 -32.38 -8.23
N GLN A 284 16.28 -32.09 -8.97
CA GLN A 284 15.24 -31.14 -8.60
C GLN A 284 13.96 -31.93 -8.27
N PRO A 285 13.67 -32.19 -6.98
CA PRO A 285 12.46 -32.92 -6.61
C PRO A 285 11.20 -32.14 -7.03
N GLU A 286 10.19 -32.85 -7.50
CA GLU A 286 8.94 -32.23 -7.92
C GLU A 286 8.28 -31.45 -6.79
N GLY A 287 7.89 -30.21 -7.06
CA GLY A 287 7.30 -29.29 -6.07
C GLY A 287 8.31 -28.64 -5.10
N SER A 288 9.60 -28.96 -5.22
CA SER A 288 10.65 -28.32 -4.41
C SER A 288 11.14 -27.01 -5.02
N ASN A 289 11.39 -26.00 -4.18
CA ASN A 289 12.14 -24.80 -4.54
C ASN A 289 13.67 -24.97 -4.40
N MET A 290 14.12 -26.13 -3.93
CA MET A 290 15.54 -26.44 -3.74
C MET A 290 15.94 -27.64 -4.58
N GLY A 291 17.13 -27.58 -5.17
CA GLY A 291 17.78 -28.73 -5.82
C GLY A 291 18.83 -29.37 -4.92
N LEU A 292 19.17 -30.60 -5.18
CA LEU A 292 20.26 -31.29 -4.54
C LEU A 292 21.41 -31.46 -5.54
N LEU A 293 22.60 -30.94 -5.17
CA LEU A 293 23.83 -31.12 -5.91
C LEU A 293 24.66 -32.18 -5.19
N GLU A 294 24.96 -33.26 -5.90
CA GLU A 294 25.92 -34.28 -5.45
C GLU A 294 27.31 -33.95 -5.98
N LEU A 295 28.26 -33.74 -5.09
CA LEU A 295 29.61 -33.32 -5.42
C LEU A 295 30.63 -34.41 -5.02
N GLY A 296 31.66 -34.59 -5.85
CA GLY A 296 32.81 -35.47 -5.57
C GLY A 296 34.12 -34.86 -6.04
N LEU A 297 35.21 -35.50 -5.73
CA LEU A 297 36.55 -35.08 -6.18
C LEU A 297 36.66 -35.04 -7.71
N ALA A 298 37.33 -34.04 -8.26
CA ALA A 298 37.46 -33.86 -9.71
C ALA A 298 38.27 -35.01 -10.38
N ASP A 299 39.27 -35.58 -9.69
CA ASP A 299 40.18 -36.63 -10.20
C ASP A 299 39.75 -38.05 -9.85
N GLY A 300 38.58 -38.25 -9.24
CA GLY A 300 38.05 -39.56 -8.85
C GLY A 300 37.34 -40.26 -10.00
N ALA A 301 38.02 -41.19 -10.70
CA ALA A 301 37.36 -42.13 -11.60
C ALA A 301 36.43 -43.06 -10.78
N ILE A 302 35.16 -42.77 -10.78
CA ILE A 302 34.11 -43.66 -10.28
C ILE A 302 33.51 -44.35 -11.49
N GLU A 303 33.73 -45.65 -11.60
CA GLU A 303 33.05 -46.49 -12.57
C GLU A 303 31.53 -46.29 -12.40
N ALA A 304 30.91 -45.72 -13.41
CA ALA A 304 29.48 -45.54 -13.50
C ALA A 304 28.82 -46.92 -13.65
N SER A 305 28.29 -47.44 -12.57
CA SER A 305 27.35 -48.57 -12.63
C SER A 305 25.94 -48.05 -12.29
N HIS A 306 25.31 -47.49 -13.31
CA HIS A 306 23.85 -47.52 -13.55
C HIS A 306 23.52 -46.54 -14.69
N PRO A 307 22.60 -46.88 -15.60
CA PRO A 307 22.27 -46.01 -16.73
C PRO A 307 21.56 -44.74 -16.25
N VAL A 308 22.14 -43.63 -16.67
CA VAL A 308 21.54 -42.31 -16.51
C VAL A 308 20.24 -42.25 -17.31
N THR A 309 19.11 -42.18 -16.64
CA THR A 309 17.86 -41.78 -17.28
C THR A 309 17.91 -40.24 -17.41
N ASN A 310 18.45 -39.81 -18.52
CA ASN A 310 18.41 -38.43 -18.97
C ASN A 310 16.94 -38.04 -19.29
N GLY A 311 16.31 -37.35 -18.39
CA GLY A 311 15.11 -36.58 -18.71
C GLY A 311 15.48 -35.34 -19.51
N HIS A 312 15.76 -35.53 -20.80
CA HIS A 312 15.90 -34.42 -21.73
C HIS A 312 14.55 -33.80 -21.97
N VAL A 313 14.37 -32.59 -21.52
CA VAL A 313 13.35 -31.68 -22.07
C VAL A 313 13.83 -31.24 -23.45
N LYS A 314 13.37 -31.96 -24.49
CA LYS A 314 13.47 -31.51 -25.88
C LYS A 314 12.45 -30.40 -26.11
N ALA A 315 12.94 -29.26 -26.56
CA ALA A 315 12.14 -28.30 -27.28
C ALA A 315 11.62 -28.95 -28.57
N SER A 316 10.32 -29.04 -28.73
CA SER A 316 9.68 -29.33 -30.00
C SER A 316 8.81 -28.16 -30.39
N SER A 317 9.20 -27.51 -31.45
CA SER A 317 8.40 -26.63 -32.28
C SER A 317 7.37 -27.44 -33.10
N GLU A 318 6.26 -26.77 -33.35
CA GLU A 318 5.33 -26.94 -34.48
C GLU A 318 4.09 -27.82 -34.36
N THR A 319 3.04 -27.12 -34.64
CA THR A 319 1.86 -27.28 -35.49
C THR A 319 0.59 -27.91 -34.96
N SER A 320 -0.35 -26.98 -34.88
CA SER A 320 -1.73 -26.98 -35.44
C SER A 320 -2.70 -28.16 -35.23
N ALA A 321 -3.85 -27.70 -34.83
CA ALA A 321 -5.17 -28.07 -35.34
C ALA A 321 -6.10 -28.99 -34.51
N THR A 322 -7.20 -28.33 -34.18
CA THR A 322 -8.61 -28.81 -34.27
C THR A 322 -9.22 -29.76 -33.27
N ASN A 323 -10.27 -29.18 -32.66
CA ASN A 323 -11.58 -29.76 -32.36
C ASN A 323 -11.76 -30.96 -31.42
N GLY A 324 -12.58 -30.69 -30.40
CA GLY A 324 -13.28 -31.77 -29.71
C GLY A 324 -14.05 -31.28 -28.47
N VAL A 325 -15.28 -30.82 -28.71
CA VAL A 325 -16.29 -30.59 -27.66
C VAL A 325 -16.73 -31.93 -27.07
N ALA A 326 -16.74 -32.05 -25.75
CA ALA A 326 -17.61 -33.02 -25.08
C ALA A 326 -18.01 -32.48 -23.71
N SER A 327 -19.27 -32.13 -23.62
CA SER A 327 -20.03 -31.90 -22.38
C SER A 327 -20.35 -33.24 -21.72
N VAL A 328 -20.21 -33.30 -20.39
CA VAL A 328 -20.98 -34.24 -19.59
C VAL A 328 -21.57 -33.53 -18.38
N LYS A 329 -22.89 -33.68 -18.29
CA LYS A 329 -23.77 -33.17 -17.23
C LYS A 329 -23.81 -34.14 -16.04
N SER A 330 -24.17 -33.51 -14.91
CA SER A 330 -25.11 -34.01 -13.88
C SER A 330 -24.58 -34.84 -12.71
N GLY A 331 -25.06 -34.40 -11.55
CA GLY A 331 -25.13 -35.20 -10.35
C GLY A 331 -25.43 -34.31 -9.14
N VAL A 332 -26.71 -34.01 -8.96
CA VAL A 332 -27.26 -33.43 -7.70
C VAL A 332 -27.41 -34.57 -6.69
N ASP A 333 -27.04 -34.34 -5.44
CA ASP A 333 -27.74 -34.96 -4.33
C ASP A 333 -27.76 -34.05 -3.10
N GLU A 334 -28.99 -33.80 -2.66
CA GLU A 334 -29.40 -33.12 -1.42
C GLU A 334 -29.36 -34.12 -0.25
N SER A 335 -29.13 -33.59 0.91
CA SER A 335 -29.72 -33.87 2.23
C SER A 335 -28.64 -33.67 3.30
N THR A 336 -28.87 -33.03 4.42
CA THR A 336 -29.98 -32.95 5.33
C THR A 336 -29.83 -31.77 6.26
N SER A 337 -30.97 -31.18 6.56
CA SER A 337 -31.20 -30.15 7.57
C SER A 337 -31.18 -30.74 8.98
N GLU A 338 -30.69 -30.01 9.96
CA GLU A 338 -31.22 -30.09 11.33
C GLU A 338 -31.36 -28.70 11.96
N ASN A 339 -32.62 -28.40 12.25
CA ASN A 339 -33.09 -27.26 13.02
C ASN A 339 -32.86 -27.47 14.51
N PHE A 340 -32.53 -26.44 15.23
CA PHE A 340 -32.94 -26.28 16.62
C PHE A 340 -33.48 -24.87 16.85
N ALA A 341 -34.79 -24.84 17.10
CA ALA A 341 -35.55 -23.72 17.61
C ALA A 341 -35.74 -23.88 19.11
N VAL A 342 -35.66 -22.83 19.89
CA VAL A 342 -36.30 -22.72 21.21
C VAL A 342 -36.77 -21.30 21.43
N ASN A 343 -38.05 -21.14 21.32
CA ASN A 343 -39.08 -20.70 22.26
C ASN A 343 -38.93 -19.31 22.90
N GLY A 344 -39.90 -18.49 22.53
CA GLY A 344 -40.38 -17.31 23.22
C GLY A 344 -41.40 -17.69 24.31
N ILE A 345 -41.63 -16.78 25.23
CA ILE A 345 -42.81 -16.73 26.08
C ILE A 345 -43.38 -15.32 26.14
N HIS A 346 -44.65 -15.23 25.78
CA HIS A 346 -45.58 -14.13 25.98
C HIS A 346 -46.11 -14.06 27.42
N SER A 347 -46.51 -12.86 27.87
CA SER A 347 -47.92 -12.53 28.35
C SER A 347 -47.88 -11.16 29.06
N THR A 348 -48.62 -10.16 28.60
CA THR A 348 -50.05 -9.80 28.95
C THR A 348 -50.25 -9.57 30.46
N ASP A 349 -50.81 -8.52 30.97
CA ASP A 349 -51.98 -7.74 30.75
C ASP A 349 -52.20 -6.73 31.90
N LYS A 350 -52.80 -5.60 31.60
CA LYS A 350 -53.88 -4.85 32.33
C LYS A 350 -53.67 -4.36 33.78
N ALA A 351 -54.20 -3.27 34.25
CA ALA A 351 -55.11 -2.18 33.94
C ALA A 351 -55.44 -1.41 35.20
N LEU A 352 -55.77 -0.07 35.07
CA LEU A 352 -56.77 0.69 35.86
C LEU A 352 -56.53 0.87 37.37
N THR A 353 -56.57 2.05 37.98
CA THR A 353 -57.64 3.07 38.07
C THR A 353 -57.24 4.26 38.97
N ASN A 354 -57.73 5.45 38.59
CA ASN A 354 -58.36 6.53 39.37
C ASN A 354 -57.84 7.05 40.71
N GLY A 355 -57.84 8.38 40.81
CA GLY A 355 -58.08 9.16 42.02
C GLY A 355 -57.50 10.56 42.09
N HIS A 356 -58.32 11.56 41.80
CA HIS A 356 -58.19 13.00 42.10
C HIS A 356 -58.63 13.29 43.55
N PRO A 357 -58.61 14.54 44.09
CA PRO A 357 -57.66 15.69 44.00
C PRO A 357 -57.30 16.31 45.37
N THR A 358 -56.37 17.23 45.47
CA THR A 358 -56.52 18.50 46.26
C THR A 358 -55.34 19.46 46.06
N SER A 359 -55.66 20.74 45.79
CA SER A 359 -54.77 21.93 45.74
C SER A 359 -54.61 22.55 47.14
N PRO A 360 -53.93 23.74 47.31
CA PRO A 360 -52.76 24.35 46.70
C PRO A 360 -51.77 24.89 47.76
N ALA A 361 -50.52 25.20 47.38
CA ALA A 361 -49.73 26.24 48.03
C ALA A 361 -48.51 26.68 47.20
N HIS A 362 -48.45 27.97 47.00
CA HIS A 362 -47.35 28.89 46.69
C HIS A 362 -46.29 28.49 45.69
N THR A 363 -46.38 29.06 44.51
CA THR A 363 -45.37 29.07 43.45
C THR A 363 -44.41 30.25 43.65
N THR A 364 -43.13 29.97 43.84
CA THR A 364 -42.05 30.90 43.55
C THR A 364 -41.65 30.71 42.07
N ASP A 365 -41.56 31.82 41.38
CA ASP A 365 -41.39 32.02 39.94
C ASP A 365 -40.01 31.51 39.42
N THR A 366 -39.83 30.18 39.28
CA THR A 366 -38.64 29.54 38.66
C THR A 366 -38.90 29.08 37.20
N ASN A 367 -40.14 29.15 36.71
CA ASN A 367 -40.50 28.68 35.37
C ASN A 367 -40.08 29.64 34.24
N GLY A 368 -39.79 30.90 34.51
CA GLY A 368 -39.42 31.89 33.49
C GLY A 368 -37.93 31.71 33.02
N VAL A 369 -37.07 31.27 33.90
CA VAL A 369 -35.65 31.11 33.59
C VAL A 369 -35.42 29.77 32.85
N SER A 370 -36.07 28.68 33.28
CA SER A 370 -35.97 27.35 32.63
C SER A 370 -36.55 27.36 31.21
N ALA A 371 -37.68 28.02 30.97
CA ALA A 371 -38.26 28.13 29.64
C ALA A 371 -37.43 29.01 28.69
N ARG A 372 -36.79 30.07 29.20
CA ARG A 372 -35.88 30.89 28.40
C ARG A 372 -34.57 30.19 28.07
N VAL A 373 -34.07 29.37 28.98
CA VAL A 373 -32.86 28.52 28.75
C VAL A 373 -33.18 27.43 27.74
N SER A 374 -34.29 26.70 27.87
CA SER A 374 -34.69 25.66 26.92
C SER A 374 -34.97 26.19 25.52
N THR A 375 -35.60 27.40 25.40
CA THR A 375 -35.80 28.04 24.08
C THR A 375 -34.49 28.48 23.44
N ARG A 376 -33.55 28.98 24.21
CA ARG A 376 -32.19 29.32 23.71
C ARG A 376 -31.38 28.08 23.33
N VAL A 377 -31.46 27.01 24.09
CA VAL A 377 -30.83 25.69 23.77
C VAL A 377 -31.40 25.14 22.46
N ASN A 378 -32.70 25.11 22.28
CA ASN A 378 -33.34 24.64 21.05
C ASN A 378 -33.02 25.54 19.83
N ALA A 379 -32.93 26.85 20.00
CA ALA A 379 -32.51 27.76 18.92
C ALA A 379 -31.07 27.50 18.46
N ARG A 380 -30.16 27.14 19.36
CA ARG A 380 -28.75 26.85 19.03
C ARG A 380 -28.49 25.48 18.48
N ASN A 381 -29.27 24.48 18.89
CA ASN A 381 -29.21 23.14 18.33
C ASN A 381 -29.59 23.12 16.84
N ASN A 382 -30.30 24.12 16.35
CA ASN A 382 -30.69 24.33 14.97
C ASN A 382 -29.68 25.16 14.16
N LEU A 383 -28.55 25.62 14.77
CA LEU A 383 -27.52 26.31 14.01
C LEU A 383 -26.85 25.32 13.02
N PRO A 384 -26.57 25.79 11.79
CA PRO A 384 -26.00 24.93 10.75
C PRO A 384 -24.55 24.59 11.03
N VAL A 385 -24.07 23.48 10.43
CA VAL A 385 -22.64 23.22 10.20
C VAL A 385 -22.19 24.15 9.09
N LEU A 386 -21.12 24.92 9.32
CA LEU A 386 -20.52 25.81 8.33
C LEU A 386 -19.36 25.10 7.64
N ILE A 387 -19.43 24.97 6.32
CA ILE A 387 -18.38 24.32 5.51
C ILE A 387 -17.70 25.41 4.68
N MET A 388 -16.42 25.65 4.92
CA MET A 388 -15.65 26.64 4.16
C MET A 388 -14.95 25.94 2.99
N GLY A 389 -15.41 26.20 1.77
CA GLY A 389 -14.94 25.63 0.52
C GLY A 389 -15.91 24.65 -0.13
N ALA A 390 -16.33 24.96 -1.37
CA ALA A 390 -17.11 24.07 -2.25
C ALA A 390 -16.20 23.22 -3.16
N GLY A 391 -15.08 22.73 -2.61
CA GLY A 391 -14.25 21.69 -3.20
C GLY A 391 -14.89 20.30 -3.05
N ILE A 392 -14.25 19.27 -3.60
CA ILE A 392 -14.79 17.90 -3.61
C ILE A 392 -15.05 17.38 -2.18
N SER A 393 -14.14 17.61 -1.24
CA SER A 393 -14.30 17.17 0.15
C SER A 393 -15.43 17.91 0.88
N GLY A 394 -15.50 19.24 0.72
CA GLY A 394 -16.56 20.05 1.33
C GLY A 394 -17.95 19.71 0.79
N LEU A 395 -18.07 19.52 -0.53
CA LEU A 395 -19.31 19.10 -1.17
C LEU A 395 -19.71 17.66 -0.82
N CYS A 396 -18.76 16.73 -0.70
CA CYS A 396 -19.03 15.36 -0.25
C CYS A 396 -19.59 15.34 1.18
N LEU A 397 -19.00 16.13 2.09
CA LEU A 397 -19.54 16.31 3.44
C LEU A 397 -20.93 16.95 3.42
N ALA A 398 -21.13 17.97 2.58
CA ALA A 398 -22.42 18.64 2.44
C ALA A 398 -23.52 17.66 1.98
N GLN A 399 -23.23 16.79 1.03
CA GLN A 399 -24.12 15.72 0.58
C GLN A 399 -24.43 14.72 1.70
N PHE A 400 -23.42 14.32 2.48
CA PHE A 400 -23.63 13.46 3.64
C PHE A 400 -24.61 14.10 4.64
N LEU A 401 -24.39 15.39 4.98
CA LEU A 401 -25.26 16.13 5.90
C LEU A 401 -26.66 16.30 5.33
N HIS A 402 -26.79 16.54 4.02
CA HIS A 402 -28.07 16.60 3.32
C HIS A 402 -28.85 15.29 3.44
N LYS A 403 -28.21 14.16 3.11
CA LYS A 403 -28.80 12.82 3.20
C LYS A 403 -29.33 12.50 4.60
N HIS A 404 -28.66 13.01 5.64
CA HIS A 404 -29.03 12.79 7.05
C HIS A 404 -29.84 13.95 7.66
N SER A 405 -30.34 14.87 6.84
CA SER A 405 -31.16 16.01 7.27
C SER A 405 -30.52 16.92 8.34
N ILE A 406 -29.16 16.98 8.33
CA ILE A 406 -28.41 17.82 9.27
C ILE A 406 -28.30 19.24 8.65
N PRO A 407 -28.65 20.34 9.37
CA PRO A 407 -28.54 21.70 8.84
C PRO A 407 -27.07 22.05 8.53
N PHE A 408 -26.80 22.57 7.33
CA PHE A 408 -25.49 23.05 6.91
C PHE A 408 -25.59 24.22 5.93
N LEU A 409 -24.49 24.98 5.80
CA LEU A 409 -24.24 25.99 4.77
C LEU A 409 -22.82 25.81 4.26
N VAL A 410 -22.64 25.98 2.95
CA VAL A 410 -21.34 25.94 2.27
C VAL A 410 -21.00 27.34 1.79
N PHE A 411 -19.75 27.77 2.01
CA PHE A 411 -19.25 29.07 1.57
C PHE A 411 -18.05 28.88 0.64
N GLU A 412 -18.11 29.46 -0.55
CA GLU A 412 -17.06 29.37 -1.56
C GLU A 412 -16.59 30.79 -1.93
N ARG A 413 -15.27 30.98 -1.99
CA ARG A 413 -14.65 32.24 -2.38
C ARG A 413 -14.84 32.59 -3.85
N ASP A 414 -14.85 31.56 -4.73
CA ASP A 414 -15.06 31.80 -6.15
C ASP A 414 -16.46 32.35 -6.38
N PRO A 415 -16.63 33.32 -7.32
CA PRO A 415 -17.91 34.00 -7.52
C PRO A 415 -18.97 33.11 -8.18
N SER A 416 -18.57 32.02 -8.83
CA SER A 416 -19.48 31.03 -9.43
C SER A 416 -18.86 29.65 -9.50
N SER A 417 -19.66 28.62 -9.82
CA SER A 417 -19.23 27.25 -9.97
C SER A 417 -18.19 27.08 -11.10
N ASP A 418 -18.24 27.88 -12.12
CA ASP A 418 -17.48 27.75 -13.37
C ASP A 418 -16.39 28.84 -13.51
N HIS A 419 -16.08 29.55 -12.43
CA HIS A 419 -15.13 30.65 -12.40
C HIS A 419 -13.70 30.23 -12.85
N ARG A 420 -13.30 29.00 -12.61
CA ARG A 420 -11.97 28.47 -12.98
C ARG A 420 -12.11 27.20 -13.81
N PRO A 421 -11.31 27.03 -14.88
CA PRO A 421 -11.18 25.75 -15.55
C PRO A 421 -10.53 24.76 -14.56
N GLN A 422 -11.34 23.90 -13.96
CA GLN A 422 -10.88 22.90 -12.97
C GLN A 422 -11.09 21.47 -13.51
N GLY A 423 -11.13 21.34 -14.85
CA GLY A 423 -11.55 20.12 -15.50
C GLY A 423 -10.49 19.04 -15.60
N TYR A 424 -9.52 18.96 -14.68
CA TYR A 424 -8.59 17.84 -14.68
C TYR A 424 -9.26 16.53 -14.26
N ARG A 425 -8.67 15.43 -14.69
CA ARG A 425 -9.14 14.08 -14.41
C ARG A 425 -8.84 13.69 -12.96
N LEU A 426 -9.79 13.04 -12.32
CA LEU A 426 -9.57 12.34 -11.05
C LEU A 426 -9.75 10.84 -11.25
N LYS A 427 -8.90 10.07 -10.58
CA LYS A 427 -9.03 8.61 -10.49
C LYS A 427 -9.42 8.24 -9.07
N LEU A 428 -10.62 7.69 -8.92
CA LEU A 428 -11.15 7.30 -7.63
C LEU A 428 -11.02 5.79 -7.46
N GLU A 429 -10.46 5.38 -6.34
CA GLU A 429 -10.32 3.98 -5.94
C GLU A 429 -11.61 3.48 -5.27
N ALA A 430 -11.75 2.17 -5.11
CA ALA A 430 -12.92 1.54 -4.53
C ALA A 430 -13.30 2.10 -3.14
N ASP A 431 -12.31 2.42 -2.29
CA ASP A 431 -12.54 3.01 -0.96
C ASP A 431 -13.19 4.41 -1.03
N ALA A 432 -12.76 5.24 -2.00
CA ALA A 432 -13.37 6.54 -2.21
C ALA A 432 -14.78 6.42 -2.80
N ALA A 433 -15.00 5.44 -3.68
CA ALA A 433 -16.33 5.14 -4.21
C ALA A 433 -17.27 4.62 -3.11
N ALA A 434 -16.78 3.82 -2.18
CA ALA A 434 -17.54 3.40 -0.99
C ALA A 434 -17.92 4.59 -0.10
N ALA A 435 -16.99 5.52 0.14
CA ALA A 435 -17.24 6.75 0.87
C ALA A 435 -18.30 7.63 0.17
N LEU A 436 -18.26 7.69 -1.17
CA LEU A 436 -19.30 8.39 -1.96
C LEU A 436 -20.65 7.70 -1.85
N ARG A 437 -20.73 6.38 -1.97
CA ARG A 437 -21.98 5.61 -1.83
C ARG A 437 -22.63 5.83 -0.45
N GLU A 438 -21.80 5.93 0.57
CA GLU A 438 -22.27 6.28 1.91
C GLU A 438 -22.79 7.72 1.99
N SER A 439 -22.07 8.67 1.37
CA SER A 439 -22.34 10.09 1.50
C SER A 439 -23.49 10.61 0.62
N LEU A 440 -23.70 10.02 -0.55
CA LEU A 440 -24.66 10.48 -1.54
C LEU A 440 -26.01 9.77 -1.38
N THR A 441 -27.09 10.43 -1.82
CA THR A 441 -28.36 9.73 -2.04
C THR A 441 -28.22 8.76 -3.22
N PRO A 442 -29.07 7.72 -3.34
CA PRO A 442 -28.99 6.79 -4.46
C PRO A 442 -28.98 7.49 -5.83
N GLU A 443 -29.84 8.49 -6.02
CA GLU A 443 -29.99 9.23 -7.28
C GLU A 443 -28.71 9.98 -7.65
N VAL A 444 -28.07 10.62 -6.67
CA VAL A 444 -26.82 11.38 -6.89
C VAL A 444 -25.65 10.42 -7.10
N TYR A 445 -25.67 9.25 -6.44
CA TYR A 445 -24.65 8.21 -6.65
C TYR A 445 -24.77 7.59 -8.05
N ASP A 446 -25.98 7.29 -8.52
CA ASP A 446 -26.22 6.77 -9.86
C ASP A 446 -25.79 7.79 -10.93
N ALA A 447 -26.05 9.08 -10.69
CA ALA A 447 -25.57 10.16 -11.55
C ALA A 447 -24.03 10.23 -11.59
N PHE A 448 -23.36 10.01 -10.45
CA PHE A 448 -21.91 9.90 -10.39
C PHE A 448 -21.40 8.70 -11.22
N GLU A 449 -21.96 7.51 -11.05
CA GLU A 449 -21.56 6.33 -11.81
C GLU A 449 -21.79 6.50 -13.31
N ALA A 450 -22.91 7.11 -13.72
CA ALA A 450 -23.23 7.40 -15.12
C ALA A 450 -22.30 8.44 -15.76
N SER A 451 -21.68 9.29 -14.96
CA SER A 451 -20.73 10.32 -15.43
C SER A 451 -19.29 9.83 -15.55
N CYS A 452 -19.01 8.62 -15.06
CA CYS A 452 -17.66 8.07 -15.09
C CYS A 452 -17.27 7.69 -16.53
N ALA A 453 -16.06 8.06 -16.91
CA ALA A 453 -15.47 7.62 -18.16
C ALA A 453 -15.10 6.12 -18.10
N GLU A 454 -14.91 5.54 -19.27
CA GLU A 454 -14.37 4.19 -19.41
C GLU A 454 -12.96 4.13 -18.80
N SER A 455 -12.72 3.15 -17.95
CA SER A 455 -11.42 2.96 -17.33
C SER A 455 -10.71 1.77 -17.94
N ALA A 456 -9.72 2.03 -18.79
CA ALA A 456 -8.78 1.01 -19.22
C ALA A 456 -7.57 1.02 -18.27
N ILE A 457 -7.23 -0.15 -17.71
CA ILE A 457 -6.11 -0.29 -16.78
C ILE A 457 -4.89 -0.78 -17.56
N GLY A 458 -3.83 0.02 -17.53
CA GLY A 458 -2.57 -0.28 -18.19
C GLY A 458 -1.68 0.96 -18.24
N GLU A 459 -0.47 0.77 -18.72
CA GLU A 459 0.53 1.82 -18.86
C GLU A 459 1.36 1.59 -20.11
N THR A 460 1.65 2.67 -20.84
CA THR A 460 2.56 2.66 -22.00
C THR A 460 3.62 3.71 -21.80
N ASP A 461 4.87 3.29 -21.85
CA ASP A 461 6.03 4.16 -21.73
C ASP A 461 6.53 4.52 -23.15
N PHE A 462 6.73 5.80 -23.41
CA PHE A 462 7.27 6.32 -24.66
C PHE A 462 8.58 7.06 -24.42
N ASP A 463 9.48 6.95 -25.37
CA ASP A 463 10.60 7.85 -25.50
C ASP A 463 10.11 9.14 -26.21
N PRO A 464 10.17 10.31 -25.56
CA PRO A 464 9.58 11.52 -26.11
C PRO A 464 10.33 12.08 -27.31
N ILE A 465 11.62 11.81 -27.46
CA ILE A 465 12.46 12.32 -28.55
C ILE A 465 12.28 11.48 -29.83
N SER A 466 12.37 10.15 -29.69
CA SER A 466 12.18 9.26 -30.84
C SER A 466 10.74 8.92 -31.16
N GLY A 467 9.81 9.19 -30.24
CA GLY A 467 8.40 8.78 -30.33
C GLY A 467 8.18 7.28 -30.23
N SER A 468 9.23 6.52 -29.89
CA SER A 468 9.13 5.06 -29.83
C SER A 468 8.49 4.58 -28.54
N CYS A 469 7.65 3.53 -28.65
CA CYS A 469 7.07 2.85 -27.50
C CYS A 469 8.13 1.96 -26.84
N ILE A 470 8.58 2.32 -25.64
CA ILE A 470 9.59 1.59 -24.89
C ILE A 470 8.99 0.31 -24.29
N LYS A 471 7.81 0.44 -23.68
CA LYS A 471 7.14 -0.66 -22.98
C LYS A 471 5.64 -0.42 -22.96
N SER A 472 4.88 -1.49 -23.03
CA SER A 472 3.42 -1.43 -22.87
C SER A 472 2.97 -2.62 -22.02
N ARG A 473 2.25 -2.34 -20.95
CA ARG A 473 1.81 -3.35 -19.98
C ARG A 473 0.33 -3.17 -19.63
N ALA A 474 -0.44 -4.22 -19.79
CA ALA A 474 -1.81 -4.24 -19.29
C ALA A 474 -1.75 -4.26 -17.75
N GLY A 475 -2.55 -3.42 -17.10
CA GLY A 475 -2.73 -3.48 -15.66
C GLY A 475 -3.52 -4.73 -15.30
N GLY A 476 -3.08 -5.44 -14.26
CA GLY A 476 -3.89 -6.49 -13.64
C GLY A 476 -5.12 -5.85 -13.02
N GLY A 477 -6.31 -6.21 -13.49
CA GLY A 477 -7.55 -5.74 -12.90
C GLY A 477 -7.66 -6.23 -11.46
N LEU A 478 -7.59 -5.33 -10.49
CA LEU A 478 -8.16 -5.60 -9.18
C LEU A 478 -9.66 -5.77 -9.44
N ALA A 479 -10.18 -6.98 -9.25
CA ALA A 479 -11.62 -7.22 -9.30
C ALA A 479 -12.28 -6.25 -8.31
N GLY A 480 -13.29 -5.52 -8.75
CA GLY A 480 -14.08 -4.67 -7.87
C GLY A 480 -14.68 -5.52 -6.76
N THR A 481 -14.70 -5.00 -5.55
CA THR A 481 -15.28 -5.66 -4.38
C THR A 481 -16.63 -5.04 -4.03
N GLN A 482 -17.58 -5.84 -3.56
CA GLN A 482 -18.90 -5.38 -3.10
C GLN A 482 -19.74 -4.62 -4.16
N GLY A 483 -19.65 -4.99 -5.43
CA GLY A 483 -20.37 -4.33 -6.51
C GLY A 483 -19.82 -2.95 -6.88
N LEU A 484 -18.59 -2.60 -6.43
CA LEU A 484 -17.85 -1.43 -6.84
C LEU A 484 -16.81 -1.79 -7.90
N ARG A 485 -16.58 -0.89 -8.86
CA ARG A 485 -15.47 -1.00 -9.82
C ARG A 485 -14.14 -0.79 -9.06
N ALA A 486 -13.08 -1.39 -9.55
CA ALA A 486 -11.73 -1.19 -8.97
C ALA A 486 -11.25 0.26 -9.09
N SER A 487 -11.70 0.98 -10.10
CA SER A 487 -11.35 2.37 -10.36
C SER A 487 -12.45 3.08 -11.13
N TYR A 488 -12.64 4.35 -10.81
CA TYR A 488 -13.57 5.27 -11.45
C TYR A 488 -12.77 6.46 -11.99
N THR A 489 -12.92 6.77 -13.26
CA THR A 489 -12.30 7.94 -13.89
C THR A 489 -13.34 9.02 -14.08
N VAL A 490 -13.16 10.19 -13.48
CA VAL A 490 -14.12 11.28 -13.54
C VAL A 490 -13.48 12.59 -14.02
N ASP A 491 -14.23 13.37 -14.78
CA ASP A 491 -13.95 14.78 -15.03
C ASP A 491 -14.32 15.55 -13.76
N ARG A 492 -13.37 16.29 -13.19
CA ARG A 492 -13.55 16.99 -11.91
C ARG A 492 -14.66 18.04 -11.97
N SER A 493 -14.83 18.73 -13.10
CA SER A 493 -15.90 19.75 -13.25
C SER A 493 -17.28 19.11 -13.25
N VAL A 494 -17.43 18.01 -13.99
CA VAL A 494 -18.67 17.21 -14.02
C VAL A 494 -18.97 16.66 -12.63
N PHE A 495 -17.98 16.08 -11.96
CA PHE A 495 -18.14 15.50 -10.64
C PHE A 495 -18.53 16.55 -9.59
N ARG A 496 -17.92 17.75 -9.66
CA ARG A 496 -18.30 18.86 -8.77
C ARG A 496 -19.75 19.29 -8.97
N ARG A 497 -20.22 19.37 -10.23
CA ARG A 497 -21.64 19.68 -10.53
C ARG A 497 -22.58 18.63 -9.95
N ILE A 498 -22.23 17.36 -10.06
CA ILE A 498 -23.01 16.25 -9.47
C ILE A 498 -23.11 16.41 -7.96
N LEU A 499 -21.98 16.69 -7.29
CA LEU A 499 -21.97 16.91 -5.84
C LEU A 499 -22.75 18.15 -5.39
N MET A 500 -23.10 19.08 -6.27
CA MET A 500 -23.97 20.23 -5.98
C MET A 500 -25.46 19.93 -6.19
N THR A 501 -25.82 18.79 -6.79
CA THR A 501 -27.21 18.41 -7.04
C THR A 501 -28.03 18.36 -5.75
N GLY A 502 -29.15 19.03 -5.72
CA GLY A 502 -30.10 19.06 -4.58
C GLY A 502 -29.70 19.95 -3.40
N ILE A 503 -28.49 20.55 -3.44
CA ILE A 503 -27.97 21.38 -2.34
C ILE A 503 -27.57 22.80 -2.78
N SER A 504 -27.82 23.18 -4.03
CA SER A 504 -27.33 24.44 -4.62
C SER A 504 -27.76 25.68 -3.84
N GLU A 505 -28.97 25.70 -3.27
CA GLU A 505 -29.50 26.82 -2.44
C GLU A 505 -28.75 27.03 -1.12
N ARG A 506 -27.99 26.01 -0.69
CA ARG A 506 -27.17 26.06 0.54
C ARG A 506 -25.71 26.40 0.28
N ILE A 507 -25.33 26.65 -0.99
CA ILE A 507 -23.98 27.02 -1.41
C ILE A 507 -23.94 28.52 -1.72
N HIS A 508 -23.11 29.23 -0.99
CA HIS A 508 -22.94 30.69 -1.10
C HIS A 508 -21.63 31.01 -1.77
N PHE A 509 -21.67 31.33 -3.07
CA PHE A 509 -20.48 31.72 -3.85
C PHE A 509 -20.10 33.18 -3.56
N GLY A 510 -18.84 33.56 -3.85
CA GLY A 510 -18.30 34.91 -3.59
C GLY A 510 -18.13 35.24 -2.10
N ARG A 511 -18.12 34.23 -1.25
CA ARG A 511 -18.02 34.38 0.21
C ARG A 511 -16.67 33.88 0.72
N GLU A 512 -15.68 34.78 0.73
CA GLU A 512 -14.34 34.46 1.23
C GLU A 512 -14.26 34.68 2.74
N ILE A 513 -13.92 33.62 3.49
CA ILE A 513 -13.78 33.74 4.95
C ILE A 513 -12.53 34.54 5.30
N ARG A 514 -12.66 35.44 6.29
CA ARG A 514 -11.60 36.23 6.87
C ARG A 514 -11.06 35.66 8.18
N ARG A 515 -11.98 35.27 9.07
CA ARG A 515 -11.68 34.68 10.37
C ARG A 515 -12.89 34.00 10.97
N TYR A 516 -12.69 33.23 12.01
CA TYR A 516 -13.78 32.74 12.86
C TYR A 516 -13.54 33.05 14.33
N GLU A 517 -14.59 33.09 15.13
CA GLU A 517 -14.56 33.26 16.58
C GLU A 517 -15.37 32.14 17.23
N ILE A 518 -14.85 31.53 18.29
CA ILE A 518 -15.60 30.62 19.14
C ILE A 518 -16.19 31.44 20.28
N CYS A 519 -17.49 31.45 20.37
CA CYS A 519 -18.23 32.15 21.42
C CYS A 519 -18.70 31.13 22.46
N GLU A 520 -18.24 31.29 23.68
CA GLU A 520 -18.67 30.48 24.83
C GLU A 520 -19.74 31.24 25.60
N ASP A 521 -20.84 30.58 25.85
CA ASP A 521 -21.83 31.05 26.83
C ASP A 521 -22.27 29.86 27.71
N ASN A 522 -23.10 30.14 28.70
CA ASN A 522 -23.52 29.15 29.69
C ASN A 522 -24.44 28.04 29.09
N VAL A 523 -24.65 28.02 27.77
CA VAL A 523 -25.52 27.04 27.08
C VAL A 523 -24.72 26.06 26.25
N GLN A 524 -24.05 26.52 25.20
CA GLN A 524 -23.17 25.75 24.31
C GLN A 524 -22.30 26.67 23.48
N PRO A 525 -21.04 26.28 23.20
CA PRO A 525 -20.22 27.07 22.33
C PRO A 525 -20.79 27.06 20.90
N TYR A 526 -20.62 28.16 20.20
CA TYR A 526 -20.99 28.35 18.80
C TYR A 526 -19.93 29.16 18.06
N ILE A 527 -20.01 29.17 16.74
CA ILE A 527 -19.06 29.83 15.87
C ILE A 527 -19.69 31.07 15.26
N ILE A 528 -18.89 32.11 15.15
CA ILE A 528 -19.17 33.27 14.27
C ILE A 528 -18.10 33.26 13.16
N ALA A 529 -18.51 33.01 11.92
CA ALA A 529 -17.66 33.11 10.75
C ALA A 529 -17.83 34.53 10.14
N SER A 530 -16.69 35.24 10.00
CA SER A 530 -16.63 36.57 9.39
C SER A 530 -16.01 36.50 8.02
N PHE A 531 -16.62 37.15 7.05
CA PHE A 531 -16.20 37.13 5.63
C PHE A 531 -15.55 38.46 5.24
N LYS A 532 -14.80 38.47 4.11
CA LYS A 532 -14.28 39.72 3.54
C LYS A 532 -15.45 40.67 3.20
N ASP A 533 -16.50 40.10 2.59
CA ASP A 533 -17.71 40.83 2.21
C ASP A 533 -18.96 40.17 2.78
N GLY A 534 -19.94 40.97 3.18
CA GLY A 534 -21.22 40.53 3.72
C GLY A 534 -21.23 40.27 5.22
N ALA A 535 -22.44 39.97 5.76
CA ALA A 535 -22.66 39.78 7.18
C ALA A 535 -21.99 38.49 7.73
N PRO A 536 -21.56 38.51 9.01
CA PRO A 536 -21.11 37.31 9.70
C PRO A 536 -22.22 36.25 9.82
N VAL A 537 -21.87 34.98 9.86
CA VAL A 537 -22.79 33.85 9.97
C VAL A 537 -22.48 33.02 11.21
N GLN A 538 -23.57 32.67 11.94
CA GLN A 538 -23.45 31.79 13.11
C GLN A 538 -23.62 30.33 12.73
N GLY A 539 -22.84 29.44 13.35
CA GLY A 539 -22.92 28.02 13.18
C GLY A 539 -22.60 27.27 14.47
N ARG A 540 -23.04 26.01 14.54
CA ARG A 540 -22.71 25.14 15.68
C ARG A 540 -21.35 24.48 15.53
N PHE A 541 -20.87 24.29 14.28
CA PHE A 541 -19.63 23.61 13.95
C PHE A 541 -19.07 24.21 12.66
N LEU A 542 -17.75 24.34 12.57
CA LEU A 542 -17.03 24.87 11.41
C LEU A 542 -16.08 23.83 10.83
N VAL A 543 -16.14 23.63 9.54
CA VAL A 543 -15.23 22.72 8.80
C VAL A 543 -14.41 23.54 7.80
N GLY A 544 -13.09 23.58 7.99
CA GLY A 544 -12.17 24.18 7.04
C GLY A 544 -11.87 23.20 5.89
N ALA A 545 -12.53 23.36 4.75
CA ALA A 545 -12.30 22.64 3.49
C ALA A 545 -11.87 23.60 2.37
N ASP A 546 -11.24 24.72 2.74
CA ASP A 546 -10.91 25.90 1.94
C ASP A 546 -9.54 25.78 1.23
N GLY A 547 -9.03 24.53 1.08
CA GLY A 547 -7.90 24.18 0.24
C GLY A 547 -6.54 24.63 0.81
N THR A 548 -5.51 24.59 -0.03
CA THR A 548 -4.11 24.80 0.36
C THR A 548 -3.85 26.14 1.05
N ARG A 549 -4.62 27.17 0.75
CA ARG A 549 -4.53 28.52 1.35
C ARG A 549 -5.44 28.72 2.55
N SER A 550 -5.92 27.65 3.17
CA SER A 550 -6.91 27.64 4.24
C SER A 550 -6.66 28.70 5.31
N VAL A 551 -7.65 29.58 5.48
CA VAL A 551 -7.71 30.58 6.57
C VAL A 551 -7.99 29.86 7.89
N ILE A 552 -8.85 28.83 7.86
CA ILE A 552 -9.19 28.05 9.04
C ILE A 552 -7.97 27.32 9.59
N ARG A 553 -7.14 26.67 8.72
CA ARG A 553 -5.89 26.05 9.14
C ARG A 553 -4.93 27.08 9.76
N LYS A 554 -4.73 28.22 9.10
CA LYS A 554 -3.81 29.26 9.59
C LYS A 554 -4.19 29.77 10.97
N GLN A 555 -5.49 29.73 11.31
CA GLN A 555 -5.99 30.15 12.62
C GLN A 555 -6.00 29.01 13.65
N LEU A 556 -6.38 27.78 13.25
CA LEU A 556 -6.48 26.62 14.14
C LEU A 556 -5.11 26.00 14.45
N VAL A 557 -4.24 25.92 13.46
CA VAL A 557 -2.93 25.22 13.51
C VAL A 557 -1.86 26.09 12.82
N PRO A 558 -1.50 27.25 13.39
CA PRO A 558 -0.61 28.22 12.74
C PRO A 558 0.80 27.68 12.44
N GLU A 559 1.23 26.66 13.17
CA GLU A 559 2.52 25.95 12.94
C GLU A 559 2.47 25.01 11.72
N HIS A 560 1.27 24.62 11.27
CA HIS A 560 1.14 23.72 10.11
C HIS A 560 1.39 24.46 8.80
N LYS A 561 2.60 24.28 8.26
CA LYS A 561 3.03 24.84 6.98
C LYS A 561 3.12 23.74 5.91
N PHE A 562 2.80 24.11 4.69
CA PHE A 562 3.10 23.25 3.54
C PHE A 562 4.51 23.47 3.04
N LEU A 563 5.03 22.47 2.34
CA LEU A 563 6.36 22.42 1.77
C LEU A 563 6.29 22.61 0.26
N ASP A 564 7.22 23.38 -0.30
CA ASP A 564 7.42 23.53 -1.74
C ASP A 564 8.18 22.28 -2.25
N THR A 565 7.53 21.46 -3.04
CA THR A 565 8.16 20.26 -3.61
C THR A 565 9.24 20.56 -4.65
N GLY A 566 9.39 21.83 -5.05
CA GLY A 566 10.29 22.26 -6.11
C GLY A 566 9.81 21.93 -7.53
N ALA A 567 8.54 21.55 -7.67
CA ALA A 567 7.94 21.20 -8.96
C ALA A 567 6.83 22.16 -9.38
N THR A 568 6.69 22.26 -10.69
CA THR A 568 5.57 22.91 -11.37
C THR A 568 4.96 21.91 -12.35
N CYS A 569 3.65 21.93 -12.51
CA CYS A 569 2.98 21.17 -13.57
C CYS A 569 2.05 22.06 -14.39
N ILE A 570 1.95 21.71 -15.68
CA ILE A 570 0.90 22.21 -16.58
C ILE A 570 -0.02 21.04 -16.85
N TYR A 571 -1.29 21.23 -16.67
CA TYR A 571 -2.29 20.24 -17.10
C TYR A 571 -3.24 20.86 -18.11
N GLY A 572 -3.77 20.01 -18.98
CA GLY A 572 -4.68 20.42 -20.02
C GLY A 572 -5.48 19.27 -20.58
N LYS A 573 -6.26 19.60 -21.60
CA LYS A 573 -7.07 18.68 -22.37
C LYS A 573 -6.85 18.89 -23.85
N THR A 574 -6.93 17.82 -24.61
CA THR A 574 -6.90 17.84 -26.06
C THR A 574 -8.05 17.00 -26.57
N ASN A 575 -8.99 17.63 -27.29
CA ASN A 575 -10.17 16.92 -27.78
C ASN A 575 -9.76 15.84 -28.78
N MET A 576 -10.42 14.68 -28.75
CA MET A 576 -10.16 13.57 -29.67
C MET A 576 -10.73 13.85 -31.08
N THR A 577 -10.20 14.89 -31.72
CA THR A 577 -10.54 15.24 -33.11
C THR A 577 -9.94 14.25 -34.10
N PRO A 578 -10.47 14.14 -35.34
CA PRO A 578 -9.86 13.32 -36.40
C PRO A 578 -8.38 13.67 -36.65
N GLU A 579 -8.01 14.92 -36.48
CA GLU A 579 -6.61 15.39 -36.62
C GLU A 579 -5.73 14.84 -35.51
N LEU A 580 -6.13 14.94 -34.25
CA LEU A 580 -5.38 14.33 -33.13
C LEU A 580 -5.25 12.81 -33.31
N LEU A 581 -6.35 12.13 -33.67
CA LEU A 581 -6.37 10.68 -33.85
C LEU A 581 -5.47 10.20 -35.00
N ALA A 582 -5.24 11.04 -36.00
CA ALA A 582 -4.32 10.77 -37.12
C ALA A 582 -2.85 10.95 -36.76
N ARG A 583 -2.53 11.86 -35.82
CA ARG A 583 -1.16 12.23 -35.44
C ARG A 583 -0.68 11.53 -34.17
N TYR A 584 -1.49 11.55 -33.11
CA TYR A 584 -1.10 11.04 -31.79
C TYR A 584 -1.03 9.50 -31.78
N PRO A 585 0.00 8.89 -31.19
CA PRO A 585 0.21 7.46 -31.29
C PRO A 585 -0.99 6.63 -30.80
N ALA A 586 -1.50 5.72 -31.63
CA ALA A 586 -2.66 4.88 -31.28
C ALA A 586 -2.44 4.06 -29.99
N ARG A 587 -1.20 3.67 -29.68
CA ARG A 587 -0.85 3.00 -28.43
C ARG A 587 -0.99 3.91 -27.21
N ALA A 588 -0.76 5.21 -27.35
CA ALA A 588 -0.95 6.21 -26.30
C ALA A 588 -2.42 6.49 -26.01
N LEU A 589 -3.34 6.13 -26.93
CA LEU A 589 -4.79 6.23 -26.76
C LEU A 589 -5.43 4.97 -26.16
N ARG A 590 -4.64 4.02 -25.70
CA ARG A 590 -5.13 2.75 -25.17
C ARG A 590 -5.41 2.78 -23.68
N TRP A 591 -4.51 3.41 -22.93
CA TRP A 591 -4.58 3.57 -21.47
C TRP A 591 -3.62 4.71 -21.04
N MET A 592 -3.21 4.75 -19.77
CA MET A 592 -2.28 5.78 -19.29
C MET A 592 -0.95 5.69 -20.06
N THR A 593 -0.46 6.83 -20.52
CA THR A 593 0.83 6.99 -21.17
C THR A 593 1.77 7.78 -20.28
N VAL A 594 3.02 7.33 -20.19
CA VAL A 594 4.13 8.01 -19.53
C VAL A 594 5.19 8.29 -20.59
N ALA A 595 5.65 9.53 -20.68
CA ALA A 595 6.84 9.87 -21.44
C ALA A 595 7.72 10.78 -20.56
N ALA A 596 8.94 10.36 -20.29
CA ALA A 596 9.87 11.09 -19.45
C ALA A 596 11.10 11.46 -20.28
N ASP A 597 11.29 12.75 -20.52
CA ASP A 597 12.48 13.29 -21.14
C ASP A 597 13.55 13.45 -20.08
N ARG A 598 14.56 12.61 -20.17
CA ARG A 598 15.73 12.60 -19.28
C ARG A 598 16.96 13.23 -19.94
N ALA A 599 16.80 13.80 -21.14
CA ALA A 599 17.90 14.48 -21.81
C ALA A 599 18.39 15.65 -20.93
N PRO A 600 19.71 15.79 -20.71
CA PRO A 600 20.25 16.91 -19.97
C PRO A 600 19.92 18.19 -20.72
N LEU A 601 19.31 19.16 -20.05
CA LEU A 601 19.23 20.54 -20.56
C LEU A 601 20.63 21.04 -20.85
N ILE A 602 20.92 21.30 -22.11
CA ILE A 602 22.26 21.48 -22.70
C ILE A 602 23.08 22.61 -22.08
N GLN A 603 22.64 23.36 -21.11
CA GLN A 603 23.35 24.54 -20.61
C GLN A 603 23.61 24.63 -19.13
N SER A 604 23.33 23.66 -18.31
CA SER A 604 23.82 23.70 -16.93
C SER A 604 24.67 22.45 -16.63
N ILE A 605 25.91 22.73 -16.24
CA ILE A 605 26.91 21.79 -15.72
C ILE A 605 26.43 21.20 -14.37
N LEU A 606 25.16 21.11 -14.14
CA LEU A 606 24.56 20.44 -13.02
C LEU A 606 24.04 19.09 -13.51
N ILE A 607 24.88 18.11 -13.37
CA ILE A 607 24.59 16.69 -13.45
C ILE A 607 23.46 16.39 -12.46
N GLY A 608 22.25 16.40 -12.90
CA GLY A 608 21.07 16.01 -12.13
C GLY A 608 19.96 15.66 -13.08
N ASP A 609 19.68 14.36 -13.21
CA ASP A 609 18.54 13.84 -13.95
C ASP A 609 17.24 14.45 -13.42
N SER A 610 16.81 15.56 -14.05
CA SER A 610 15.53 16.18 -13.73
C SER A 610 14.61 15.98 -14.93
N PRO A 611 13.82 14.90 -14.94
CA PRO A 611 12.98 14.61 -16.07
C PRO A 611 11.84 15.62 -16.18
N LEU A 612 11.52 16.00 -17.41
CA LEU A 612 10.23 16.57 -17.77
C LEU A 612 9.31 15.39 -18.11
N THR A 613 8.29 15.15 -17.29
CA THR A 613 7.45 13.97 -17.42
C THR A 613 6.05 14.33 -17.89
N LEU A 614 5.59 13.69 -18.97
CA LEU A 614 4.21 13.68 -19.43
C LEU A 614 3.49 12.46 -18.85
N LEU A 615 2.33 12.70 -18.26
CA LEU A 615 1.30 11.69 -18.05
C LEU A 615 0.08 12.05 -18.91
N SER A 616 -0.40 11.13 -19.72
CA SER A 616 -1.64 11.33 -20.46
C SER A 616 -2.56 10.13 -20.36
N GLU A 617 -3.87 10.36 -20.45
CA GLU A 617 -4.89 9.30 -20.41
C GLU A 617 -6.07 9.68 -21.29
N PRO A 618 -6.52 8.78 -22.19
CA PRO A 618 -7.73 9.00 -22.97
C PRO A 618 -8.96 8.89 -22.07
N ILE A 619 -9.82 9.87 -22.15
CA ILE A 619 -11.08 9.97 -21.39
C ILE A 619 -12.22 9.81 -22.40
N ARG A 620 -12.89 8.66 -22.34
CA ARG A 620 -14.04 8.33 -23.19
C ARG A 620 -15.26 8.12 -22.33
N PHE A 621 -16.37 8.72 -22.74
CA PHE A 621 -17.62 8.60 -22.01
C PHE A 621 -18.56 7.64 -22.75
N SER A 622 -19.00 6.60 -22.05
CA SER A 622 -20.15 5.83 -22.49
C SER A 622 -21.36 6.73 -22.39
N ARG A 623 -21.94 7.11 -23.54
CA ARG A 623 -23.09 8.04 -23.61
C ARG A 623 -24.42 7.28 -23.56
N PRO A 624 -24.89 6.78 -22.40
CA PRO A 624 -26.27 6.38 -22.26
C PRO A 624 -27.13 7.65 -22.36
N LYS A 625 -28.44 7.51 -22.57
CA LYS A 625 -29.41 8.63 -22.55
C LYS A 625 -29.38 9.32 -21.16
N ALA A 626 -28.35 10.11 -20.88
CA ALA A 626 -28.09 10.67 -19.57
C ALA A 626 -28.63 12.08 -19.47
N THR A 627 -29.26 12.38 -18.37
CA THR A 627 -29.69 13.70 -17.88
C THR A 627 -28.51 14.66 -17.60
N ILE A 628 -27.25 14.19 -17.72
CA ILE A 628 -26.06 14.94 -17.38
C ILE A 628 -25.31 15.31 -18.66
N SER A 629 -25.00 16.61 -18.84
CA SER A 629 -24.14 17.09 -19.91
C SER A 629 -22.69 16.67 -19.65
N LEU A 630 -22.19 15.74 -20.46
CA LEU A 630 -20.80 15.30 -20.46
C LEU A 630 -20.01 16.05 -21.54
N PRO A 631 -18.70 16.29 -21.32
CA PRO A 631 -17.82 16.84 -22.36
C PRO A 631 -17.63 15.84 -23.52
N ASP A 632 -17.09 16.30 -24.61
CA ASP A 632 -16.61 15.40 -25.67
C ASP A 632 -15.43 14.56 -25.20
N ASP A 633 -15.13 13.46 -25.88
CA ASP A 633 -14.00 12.64 -25.57
C ASP A 633 -12.69 13.42 -25.77
N TYR A 634 -11.78 13.30 -24.81
CA TYR A 634 -10.52 14.05 -24.82
C TYR A 634 -9.35 13.21 -24.29
N VAL A 635 -8.14 13.64 -24.58
CA VAL A 635 -6.94 13.18 -23.87
C VAL A 635 -6.65 14.18 -22.75
N TYR A 636 -6.74 13.72 -21.51
CA TYR A 636 -6.19 14.43 -20.35
C TYR A 636 -4.68 14.29 -20.35
N TRP A 637 -3.97 15.36 -20.02
CA TRP A 637 -2.54 15.32 -19.87
C TRP A 637 -2.03 16.26 -18.76
N VAL A 638 -0.89 15.88 -18.18
CA VAL A 638 -0.13 16.69 -17.25
C VAL A 638 1.33 16.59 -17.58
N LEU A 639 1.97 17.74 -17.76
CA LEU A 639 3.40 17.89 -17.95
C LEU A 639 3.99 18.41 -16.65
N ILE A 640 4.89 17.66 -16.03
CA ILE A 640 5.45 17.98 -14.71
C ILE A 640 6.97 17.92 -14.74
N GLY A 641 7.62 18.89 -14.11
CA GLY A 641 9.05 18.97 -13.99
C GLY A 641 9.46 19.88 -12.84
N ARG A 642 10.77 20.11 -12.69
CA ARG A 642 11.27 21.08 -11.71
C ARG A 642 10.86 22.49 -12.11
N LYS A 643 10.57 23.32 -11.09
CA LYS A 643 10.08 24.70 -11.30
C LYS A 643 11.01 25.56 -12.16
N GLU A 644 12.31 25.30 -12.11
CA GLU A 644 13.33 26.02 -12.88
C GLU A 644 13.20 25.80 -14.40
N MET A 645 12.52 24.72 -14.83
CA MET A 645 12.25 24.46 -16.26
C MET A 645 11.11 25.33 -16.80
N PHE A 646 10.26 25.83 -15.91
CA PHE A 646 9.10 26.64 -16.27
C PHE A 646 9.53 28.12 -16.15
N THR A 647 9.75 28.79 -17.28
CA THR A 647 10.06 30.22 -17.30
C THR A 647 9.00 31.02 -16.56
N ASP A 648 9.41 32.09 -15.88
CA ASP A 648 8.62 32.92 -14.96
C ASP A 648 7.31 33.50 -15.53
N ALA A 649 6.39 32.65 -15.97
CA ALA A 649 5.00 33.05 -16.10
C ALA A 649 4.37 33.41 -14.71
N THR A 650 5.11 33.11 -13.61
CA THR A 650 4.74 33.47 -12.25
C THR A 650 5.47 34.71 -11.71
N ASN A 651 6.45 35.26 -12.42
CA ASN A 651 7.30 36.39 -12.01
C ASN A 651 7.07 37.70 -12.78
N THR A 652 5.96 37.84 -13.48
CA THR A 652 5.59 39.17 -13.91
C THR A 652 4.93 39.90 -12.77
N ASN A 653 5.69 40.35 -11.78
CA ASN A 653 5.47 41.58 -11.05
C ASN A 653 6.44 41.70 -9.90
N GLU A 654 7.49 42.48 -10.05
CA GLU A 654 8.39 43.04 -8.99
C GLU A 654 7.65 43.96 -7.98
N HIS A 655 6.34 44.06 -8.09
CA HIS A 655 5.49 44.72 -7.10
C HIS A 655 4.54 43.70 -6.53
N GLY A 656 4.78 43.32 -5.28
CA GLY A 656 4.02 42.36 -4.46
C GLY A 656 2.49 42.52 -4.50
N VAL A 657 1.90 42.36 -5.63
CA VAL A 657 0.46 42.19 -5.81
C VAL A 657 0.19 40.71 -5.89
N ASN A 658 -0.25 40.15 -4.79
CA ASN A 658 -1.03 38.92 -4.74
C ASN A 658 -2.16 39.00 -5.78
N SER A 659 -1.87 38.73 -7.05
CA SER A 659 -2.92 38.67 -8.06
C SER A 659 -3.69 37.37 -7.97
N GLU A 660 -4.57 37.27 -6.97
CA GLU A 660 -5.74 36.39 -7.03
C GLU A 660 -6.72 36.80 -8.16
N LYS A 661 -6.34 37.84 -8.95
CA LYS A 661 -7.14 38.35 -10.03
C LYS A 661 -6.81 37.64 -11.30
N ALA A 662 -7.80 36.89 -11.74
CA ALA A 662 -7.93 36.41 -13.11
C ALA A 662 -7.14 35.15 -13.46
N TYR A 663 -7.76 34.00 -13.26
CA TYR A 663 -7.76 32.99 -14.29
C TYR A 663 -8.47 33.64 -15.49
N ASN A 664 -7.71 34.37 -16.27
CA ASN A 664 -8.21 34.94 -17.51
C ASN A 664 -7.66 34.14 -18.69
N THR A 665 -8.20 34.34 -19.83
CA THR A 665 -7.78 33.76 -21.11
C THR A 665 -6.26 33.91 -21.32
N GLU A 666 -5.66 34.95 -20.80
CA GLU A 666 -4.24 35.26 -20.87
C GLU A 666 -3.36 34.27 -20.09
N SER A 667 -3.77 33.86 -18.86
CA SER A 667 -3.03 32.87 -18.07
C SER A 667 -3.13 31.46 -18.67
N ALA A 668 -4.24 31.11 -19.30
CA ALA A 668 -4.43 29.86 -20.00
C ALA A 668 -3.58 29.83 -21.28
N GLN A 669 -3.53 30.93 -22.04
CA GLN A 669 -2.69 31.08 -23.21
C GLN A 669 -1.19 30.96 -22.88
N VAL A 670 -0.75 31.56 -21.77
CA VAL A 670 0.62 31.43 -21.28
C VAL A 670 0.96 29.99 -20.93
N SER A 671 0.08 29.30 -20.21
CA SER A 671 0.26 27.90 -19.84
C SER A 671 0.34 26.98 -21.08
N ALA A 672 -0.54 27.21 -22.06
CA ALA A 672 -0.55 26.47 -23.31
C ALA A 672 0.71 26.73 -24.14
N SER A 673 1.13 27.98 -24.30
CA SER A 673 2.36 28.34 -25.04
C SER A 673 3.60 27.72 -24.37
N GLN A 674 3.65 27.72 -23.06
CA GLN A 674 4.75 27.12 -22.30
C GLN A 674 4.81 25.59 -22.45
N SER A 675 3.68 24.89 -22.51
CA SER A 675 3.68 23.43 -22.76
C SER A 675 4.25 23.09 -24.14
N ILE A 676 3.98 23.90 -25.14
CA ILE A 676 4.53 23.76 -26.51
C ILE A 676 6.05 24.03 -26.53
N ALA A 677 6.50 25.09 -25.84
CA ALA A 677 7.92 25.43 -25.76
C ALA A 677 8.74 24.37 -25.02
N LEU A 678 8.24 23.85 -23.91
CA LEU A 678 8.90 22.79 -23.14
C LEU A 678 9.03 21.46 -23.90
N THR A 679 8.23 21.24 -24.93
CA THR A 679 8.22 20.01 -25.74
C THR A 679 8.68 20.23 -27.17
N GLU A 680 9.45 21.31 -27.42
CA GLU A 680 9.87 21.69 -28.78
C GLU A 680 10.70 20.61 -29.49
N GLU A 681 11.57 19.90 -28.75
CA GLU A 681 12.42 18.83 -29.27
C GLU A 681 11.74 17.45 -29.29
N TRP A 682 10.51 17.34 -28.81
CA TRP A 682 9.80 16.08 -28.74
C TRP A 682 9.32 15.63 -30.14
N HIS A 683 9.17 14.32 -30.29
CA HIS A 683 8.65 13.73 -31.52
C HIS A 683 7.30 14.36 -31.91
N PRO A 684 7.10 14.74 -33.20
CA PRO A 684 5.90 15.43 -33.64
C PRO A 684 4.58 14.74 -33.28
N ASP A 685 4.57 13.41 -33.24
CA ASP A 685 3.38 12.62 -32.87
C ASP A 685 2.97 12.87 -31.41
N LEU A 686 3.92 12.86 -30.47
CA LEU A 686 3.65 13.15 -29.07
C LEU A 686 3.37 14.64 -28.84
N ARG A 687 4.08 15.51 -29.58
CA ARG A 687 3.91 16.96 -29.51
C ARG A 687 2.55 17.42 -30.00
N SER A 688 1.90 16.65 -30.91
CA SER A 688 0.54 16.93 -31.39
C SER A 688 -0.48 17.12 -30.27
N LEU A 689 -0.24 16.47 -29.11
CA LEU A 689 -1.08 16.61 -27.92
C LEU A 689 -1.12 18.07 -27.41
N PHE A 690 0.01 18.77 -27.46
CA PHE A 690 0.13 20.16 -27.00
C PHE A 690 -0.25 21.17 -28.11
N GLU A 691 0.03 20.84 -29.36
CA GLU A 691 -0.30 21.70 -30.50
C GLU A 691 -1.79 21.82 -30.75
N LEU A 692 -2.55 20.75 -30.48
CA LEU A 692 -4.00 20.66 -30.71
C LEU A 692 -4.84 20.81 -29.41
N GLN A 693 -4.21 21.26 -28.32
CA GLN A 693 -4.86 21.37 -26.99
C GLN A 693 -6.00 22.41 -26.99
N ASP A 694 -6.96 22.21 -26.09
CA ASP A 694 -7.90 23.24 -25.72
C ASP A 694 -7.23 24.26 -24.80
N VAL A 695 -6.82 25.38 -25.38
CA VAL A 695 -6.09 26.45 -24.68
C VAL A 695 -6.84 26.93 -23.45
N SER A 696 -8.18 26.98 -23.47
CA SER A 696 -8.99 27.44 -22.34
C SER A 696 -8.89 26.53 -21.11
N GLN A 697 -8.44 25.30 -21.30
CA GLN A 697 -8.29 24.28 -20.24
C GLN A 697 -6.85 24.12 -19.75
N ALA A 698 -5.88 24.83 -20.35
CA ALA A 698 -4.50 24.78 -19.89
C ALA A 698 -4.32 25.57 -18.60
N SER A 699 -3.61 25.00 -17.63
CA SER A 699 -3.37 25.67 -16.36
C SER A 699 -2.05 25.23 -15.72
N THR A 700 -1.27 26.21 -15.27
CA THR A 700 0.00 25.99 -14.56
C THR A 700 -0.23 26.04 -13.05
N MET A 701 0.37 25.10 -12.32
CA MET A 701 0.24 24.99 -10.87
C MET A 701 1.57 24.62 -10.21
N ARG A 702 1.93 25.31 -9.14
CA ARG A 702 3.00 24.89 -8.22
C ARG A 702 2.55 23.66 -7.42
N VAL A 703 3.43 22.69 -7.28
CA VAL A 703 3.16 21.48 -6.52
C VAL A 703 3.65 21.66 -5.09
N VAL A 704 2.72 21.61 -4.14
CA VAL A 704 3.02 21.69 -2.71
C VAL A 704 2.57 20.40 -1.99
N SER A 705 3.17 20.12 -0.84
CA SER A 705 2.81 18.97 -0.02
C SER A 705 2.77 19.36 1.45
N ALA A 706 1.86 18.77 2.20
CA ALA A 706 1.97 18.73 3.64
C ALA A 706 3.18 17.88 4.05
N PRO A 707 3.78 18.11 5.22
CA PRO A 707 4.77 17.20 5.78
C PRO A 707 4.10 15.85 6.09
N PRO A 708 4.84 14.70 5.97
CA PRO A 708 4.24 13.38 6.20
C PRO A 708 3.71 13.22 7.64
N LYS A 709 4.39 13.78 8.61
CA LYS A 709 3.89 13.91 9.99
C LYS A 709 3.15 15.23 10.15
N LEU A 710 1.81 15.19 10.12
CA LEU A 710 1.00 16.35 10.45
C LEU A 710 1.14 16.70 11.94
N PRO A 711 1.15 17.99 12.32
CA PRO A 711 1.16 18.38 13.73
C PRO A 711 -0.07 17.85 14.47
N VAL A 712 0.06 17.68 15.76
CA VAL A 712 -1.05 17.36 16.67
C VAL A 712 -1.49 18.65 17.31
N TRP A 713 -2.74 19.05 17.07
CA TRP A 713 -3.35 20.23 17.66
C TRP A 713 -4.41 19.86 18.69
N GLN A 714 -4.81 20.81 19.51
CA GLN A 714 -5.88 20.62 20.49
C GLN A 714 -7.21 20.42 19.77
N PRO A 715 -7.90 19.28 19.94
CA PRO A 715 -9.19 19.03 19.34
C PRO A 715 -10.23 20.04 19.87
N SER A 716 -11.02 20.60 18.97
CA SER A 716 -12.08 21.55 19.28
C SER A 716 -13.47 20.93 19.11
N ALA A 717 -14.38 21.17 20.06
CA ALA A 717 -15.77 20.77 19.90
C ALA A 717 -16.51 21.51 18.76
N CYS A 718 -15.89 22.55 18.18
CA CYS A 718 -16.55 23.47 17.27
C CYS A 718 -15.88 23.60 15.89
N VAL A 719 -14.61 23.19 15.75
CA VAL A 719 -13.83 23.44 14.52
C VAL A 719 -12.95 22.25 14.20
N THR A 720 -12.90 21.84 12.91
CA THR A 720 -11.92 20.90 12.38
C THR A 720 -11.53 21.22 10.94
N LEU A 721 -10.59 20.47 10.37
CA LEU A 721 -10.09 20.63 9.00
C LEU A 721 -10.39 19.41 8.14
N LEU A 722 -10.44 19.59 6.80
CA LEU A 722 -10.78 18.55 5.85
C LEU A 722 -10.02 18.72 4.51
N GLY A 723 -9.56 17.62 3.91
CA GLY A 723 -8.97 17.60 2.58
C GLY A 723 -7.70 18.43 2.45
N ASP A 724 -7.53 19.13 1.32
CA ASP A 724 -6.34 19.94 1.02
C ASP A 724 -6.11 21.11 1.99
N ALA A 725 -7.10 21.44 2.82
CA ALA A 725 -6.89 22.41 3.87
C ALA A 725 -5.89 21.92 4.92
N VAL A 726 -5.73 20.62 5.09
CA VAL A 726 -4.83 20.02 6.08
C VAL A 726 -3.76 19.11 5.48
N HIS A 727 -4.05 18.36 4.41
CA HIS A 727 -3.14 17.35 3.89
C HIS A 727 -2.98 17.40 2.36
N ALA A 728 -2.84 18.59 1.79
CA ALA A 728 -2.47 18.73 0.40
C ALA A 728 -1.23 17.88 0.09
N MET A 729 -1.21 17.26 -1.06
CA MET A 729 -0.13 16.36 -1.50
C MET A 729 0.09 16.46 -2.99
N SER A 730 1.27 16.06 -3.45
CA SER A 730 1.61 16.04 -4.87
C SER A 730 0.61 15.19 -5.66
N PRO A 731 0.20 15.62 -6.87
CA PRO A 731 -0.72 14.86 -7.72
C PRO A 731 -0.13 13.55 -8.25
N CYS A 732 1.19 13.36 -8.15
CA CYS A 732 1.91 12.21 -8.70
C CYS A 732 1.48 10.85 -8.10
N GLY A 733 0.87 10.84 -6.92
CA GLY A 733 0.32 9.62 -6.32
C GLY A 733 -1.12 9.31 -6.72
N GLY A 734 -1.85 10.30 -7.29
CA GLY A 734 -3.26 10.17 -7.68
C GLY A 734 -4.23 9.93 -6.52
N VAL A 735 -3.84 10.20 -5.27
CA VAL A 735 -4.60 9.76 -4.06
C VAL A 735 -5.23 10.90 -3.26
N GLY A 736 -4.91 12.16 -3.53
CA GLY A 736 -5.41 13.30 -2.72
C GLY A 736 -6.92 13.33 -2.59
N ALA A 737 -7.65 13.20 -3.70
CA ALA A 737 -9.11 13.17 -3.72
C ALA A 737 -9.67 11.92 -2.98
N ASN A 738 -9.00 10.77 -3.09
CA ASN A 738 -9.40 9.54 -2.41
C ASN A 738 -9.35 9.68 -0.88
N VAL A 739 -8.27 10.27 -0.36
CA VAL A 739 -8.12 10.55 1.07
C VAL A 739 -9.19 11.54 1.52
N ALA A 740 -9.37 12.64 0.78
CA ALA A 740 -10.29 13.71 1.13
C ALA A 740 -11.78 13.27 1.16
N LEU A 741 -12.21 12.38 0.25
CA LEU A 741 -13.56 11.82 0.24
C LEU A 741 -13.80 10.88 1.42
N ARG A 742 -12.82 10.07 1.79
CA ARG A 742 -12.91 9.19 2.96
C ARG A 742 -12.99 9.97 4.26
N ASP A 743 -12.23 11.05 4.39
CA ASP A 743 -12.29 11.95 5.52
C ASP A 743 -13.66 12.62 5.62
N ALA A 744 -14.23 13.05 4.49
CA ALA A 744 -15.55 13.67 4.44
C ALA A 744 -16.66 12.72 4.93
N ALA A 745 -16.64 11.47 4.51
CA ALA A 745 -17.60 10.45 4.95
C ALA A 745 -17.45 10.14 6.44
N GLU A 746 -16.20 10.01 6.96
CA GLU A 746 -15.96 9.74 8.38
C GLU A 746 -16.41 10.91 9.27
N LEU A 747 -16.10 12.14 8.89
CA LEU A 747 -16.58 13.33 9.60
C LEU A 747 -18.12 13.41 9.56
N GLY A 748 -18.71 13.08 8.42
CA GLY A 748 -20.16 13.01 8.27
C GLY A 748 -20.82 12.00 9.23
N ARG A 749 -20.29 10.78 9.32
CA ARG A 749 -20.75 9.75 10.28
C ARG A 749 -20.65 10.21 11.72
N MET A 750 -19.55 10.82 12.08
CA MET A 750 -19.35 11.37 13.42
C MET A 750 -20.40 12.45 13.75
N LEU A 751 -20.63 13.39 12.83
CA LEU A 751 -21.62 14.46 13.03
C LEU A 751 -23.08 13.93 13.06
N ALA A 752 -23.40 12.86 12.31
CA ALA A 752 -24.69 12.20 12.34
C ALA A 752 -24.89 11.41 13.65
N GLY A 753 -23.88 10.66 14.11
CA GLY A 753 -23.93 9.93 15.37
C GLY A 753 -24.10 10.86 16.59
N ALA A 754 -23.46 12.02 16.57
CA ALA A 754 -23.65 13.05 17.60
C ALA A 754 -25.06 13.67 17.58
N SER A 755 -25.75 13.60 16.43
CA SER A 755 -27.13 14.11 16.30
C SER A 755 -28.18 13.06 16.71
N SER A 756 -27.96 11.76 16.49
CA SER A 756 -28.91 10.67 16.80
C SER A 756 -28.99 10.35 18.30
N LEU A 757 -27.98 10.64 19.09
CA LEU A 757 -28.00 10.51 20.54
C LEU A 757 -29.07 11.41 21.21
N LYS A 758 -29.76 12.24 20.45
CA LYS A 758 -30.87 13.09 20.92
C LYS A 758 -32.23 12.37 20.97
N GLU A 759 -32.43 11.30 20.17
CA GLU A 759 -33.73 10.65 20.04
C GLU A 759 -33.95 9.52 21.03
N ASP A 760 -32.88 8.86 21.50
CA ASP A 760 -32.97 7.70 22.40
C ASP A 760 -33.18 8.05 23.90
N VAL A 761 -33.19 9.33 24.27
CA VAL A 761 -33.40 9.78 25.66
C VAL A 761 -34.82 10.24 25.95
N ALA A 762 -35.72 10.29 24.97
CA ALA A 762 -37.12 10.66 25.14
C ALA A 762 -38.00 9.44 25.49
N GLY A 763 -37.66 8.68 26.50
CA GLY A 763 -38.58 7.73 27.15
C GLY A 763 -39.47 8.50 28.13
N PRO A 764 -40.80 8.20 28.22
CA PRO A 764 -41.71 8.91 29.11
C PRO A 764 -41.46 8.50 30.57
N GLY A 765 -40.80 9.37 31.35
CA GLY A 765 -40.89 9.21 32.79
C GLY A 765 -39.70 9.50 33.69
N HIS A 766 -38.74 10.31 33.30
CA HIS A 766 -37.72 10.80 34.26
C HIS A 766 -37.47 12.30 34.05
N GLY A 767 -37.46 13.05 35.16
CA GLY A 767 -37.38 14.49 35.20
C GLY A 767 -36.30 15.09 34.34
N VAL A 768 -36.63 16.17 33.73
CA VAL A 768 -35.85 17.04 32.83
C VAL A 768 -34.52 17.39 33.48
N GLY A 769 -33.49 16.61 33.17
CA GLY A 769 -32.11 16.99 33.29
C GLY A 769 -31.52 16.83 31.89
N ASP A 770 -31.53 17.88 31.09
CA ASP A 770 -30.93 17.95 29.75
C ASP A 770 -29.46 17.53 29.78
N LYS A 771 -29.17 16.28 29.59
CA LYS A 771 -27.79 15.80 29.29
C LYS A 771 -27.63 15.78 27.77
N MET A 772 -27.32 16.92 27.22
CA MET A 772 -26.72 17.09 25.91
C MET A 772 -25.44 16.25 25.79
N PRO A 773 -25.03 15.78 24.59
CA PRO A 773 -23.70 15.16 24.44
C PRO A 773 -22.69 16.16 25.00
N ASN A 774 -22.05 15.75 26.10
CA ASN A 774 -21.10 16.55 26.86
C ASN A 774 -20.03 17.07 25.86
N GLN A 775 -19.70 18.36 25.95
CA GLN A 775 -18.63 18.98 25.16
C GLN A 775 -17.37 18.10 25.14
N ALA A 776 -17.05 17.44 26.27
CA ALA A 776 -15.98 16.47 26.37
C ALA A 776 -16.17 15.25 25.43
N HIS A 777 -17.41 14.82 25.19
CA HIS A 777 -17.68 13.71 24.26
C HIS A 777 -17.42 14.14 22.81
N MET A 778 -17.87 15.31 22.39
CA MET A 778 -17.60 15.87 21.07
C MET A 778 -16.09 16.06 20.83
N VAL A 779 -15.37 16.63 21.79
CA VAL A 779 -13.89 16.77 21.74
C VAL A 779 -13.23 15.41 21.55
N LYS A 780 -13.67 14.37 22.26
CA LYS A 780 -13.13 13.01 22.13
C LYS A 780 -13.40 12.42 20.74
N GLN A 781 -14.58 12.61 20.19
CA GLN A 781 -14.94 12.15 18.83
C GLN A 781 -14.11 12.88 17.78
N ILE A 782 -13.96 14.20 17.87
CA ILE A 782 -13.10 14.98 16.99
C ILE A 782 -11.65 14.55 17.09
N ALA A 783 -11.13 14.32 18.30
CA ALA A 783 -9.77 13.79 18.50
C ALA A 783 -9.56 12.47 17.77
N SER A 784 -10.52 11.56 17.85
CA SER A 784 -10.47 10.25 17.15
C SER A 784 -10.52 10.42 15.64
N PHE A 785 -11.38 11.31 15.13
CA PHE A 785 -11.46 11.64 13.71
C PHE A 785 -10.12 12.22 13.19
N GLU A 786 -9.57 13.21 13.89
CA GLU A 786 -8.31 13.86 13.52
C GLU A 786 -7.11 12.92 13.59
N ASP A 787 -7.12 11.94 14.52
CA ASP A 787 -6.10 10.87 14.54
C ASP A 787 -6.23 9.94 13.33
N GLY A 788 -7.43 9.55 12.96
CA GLY A 788 -7.73 8.80 11.74
C GLY A 788 -7.30 9.54 10.48
N LEU A 789 -7.61 10.84 10.40
CA LEU A 789 -7.23 11.73 9.31
C LEU A 789 -5.69 11.79 9.16
N ARG A 790 -4.94 11.99 10.26
CA ARG A 790 -3.46 12.03 10.23
C ARG A 790 -2.87 10.72 9.69
N LYS A 791 -3.42 9.57 10.06
CA LYS A 791 -2.98 8.25 9.56
C LYS A 791 -3.24 8.08 8.07
N ARG A 792 -4.41 8.48 7.57
CA ARG A 792 -4.72 8.43 6.13
C ARG A 792 -3.86 9.40 5.33
N ALA A 793 -3.69 10.61 5.85
CA ALA A 793 -2.84 11.65 5.25
C ALA A 793 -1.39 11.16 5.10
N PHE A 794 -0.81 10.56 6.14
CA PHE A 794 0.54 9.98 6.08
C PHE A 794 0.69 9.01 4.91
N GLY A 795 -0.21 8.03 4.79
CA GLY A 795 -0.17 7.04 3.69
C GLY A 795 -0.29 7.69 2.32
N GLY A 796 -1.20 8.68 2.16
CA GLY A 796 -1.39 9.42 0.90
C GLY A 796 -0.19 10.27 0.51
N ILE A 797 0.37 11.01 1.47
CA ILE A 797 1.55 11.88 1.27
C ILE A 797 2.77 11.03 0.88
N MET A 798 3.01 9.92 1.57
CA MET A 798 4.15 9.04 1.25
C MET A 798 4.00 8.38 -0.12
N ARG A 799 2.79 7.92 -0.49
CA ARG A 799 2.54 7.39 -1.84
C ARG A 799 2.76 8.47 -2.92
N SER A 800 2.33 9.70 -2.66
CA SER A 800 2.55 10.84 -3.56
C SER A 800 4.04 11.20 -3.67
N PHE A 801 4.79 11.10 -2.58
CA PHE A 801 6.23 11.34 -2.56
C PHE A 801 6.99 10.35 -3.45
N VAL A 802 6.67 9.06 -3.38
CA VAL A 802 7.28 8.04 -4.24
C VAL A 802 7.07 8.38 -5.73
N GLY A 803 5.85 8.75 -6.10
CA GLY A 803 5.55 9.20 -7.46
C GLY A 803 6.32 10.46 -7.86
N SER A 804 6.41 11.44 -6.97
CA SER A 804 7.13 12.69 -7.20
C SER A 804 8.63 12.49 -7.36
N LYS A 805 9.23 11.59 -6.57
CA LYS A 805 10.64 11.21 -6.69
C LYS A 805 10.92 10.61 -8.07
N ALA A 806 10.03 9.75 -8.55
CA ALA A 806 10.17 9.11 -9.87
C ALA A 806 9.98 10.10 -11.04
N MET A 807 9.02 11.04 -10.94
CA MET A 807 8.62 11.92 -12.05
C MET A 807 9.50 13.16 -12.22
N PHE A 808 9.95 13.76 -11.13
CA PHE A 808 10.74 15.01 -11.19
C PHE A 808 11.88 15.08 -10.17
N GLY A 809 12.23 13.97 -9.52
CA GLY A 809 13.35 13.92 -8.57
C GLY A 809 13.10 14.74 -7.29
N GLN A 810 11.88 14.68 -6.68
CA GLN A 810 11.60 15.39 -5.44
C GLN A 810 12.62 15.02 -4.36
N LYS A 811 13.18 16.06 -3.70
CA LYS A 811 14.06 15.89 -2.54
C LYS A 811 13.33 15.37 -1.30
N GLY A 812 14.07 14.92 -0.30
CA GLY A 812 13.54 14.54 1.00
C GLY A 812 12.74 15.68 1.66
N PHE A 813 11.74 15.36 2.46
CA PHE A 813 10.88 16.37 3.10
C PHE A 813 11.65 17.35 3.99
N GLU A 814 12.76 16.89 4.58
CA GLU A 814 13.67 17.68 5.42
C GLU A 814 14.49 18.70 4.64
N GLU A 815 14.62 18.53 3.34
CA GLU A 815 15.32 19.43 2.43
C GLU A 815 14.41 20.47 1.77
N LEU A 816 13.08 20.32 1.92
CA LEU A 816 12.11 21.20 1.27
C LEU A 816 11.90 22.49 2.03
N ALA A 817 11.87 23.60 1.29
CA ALA A 817 11.50 24.90 1.85
C ALA A 817 10.00 24.96 2.21
N VAL A 818 9.65 25.82 3.14
CA VAL A 818 8.26 26.13 3.43
C VAL A 818 7.65 26.87 2.23
N ALA A 819 6.49 26.43 1.79
CA ALA A 819 5.79 27.06 0.68
C ALA A 819 5.15 28.39 1.12
N GLU A 820 5.36 29.46 0.36
CA GLU A 820 4.66 30.73 0.50
C GLU A 820 3.30 30.60 -0.20
N LEU A 821 2.19 30.51 0.59
CA LEU A 821 0.81 30.32 0.13
C LEU A 821 -0.13 31.43 0.58
#